data_47f375291cc3860ecf861321826079c7
#
_entry.id   47f375291cc3860ecf861321826079c7
#
_cell.length_a   1.000
_cell.length_b   1.000
_cell.length_c   1.000
_cell.angle_alpha   90.00
_cell.angle_beta   90.00
_cell.angle_gamma   90.00
#
_symmetry.space_group_name_H-M   'P 1'
#
loop_
_entity.id
_entity.type
_entity.pdbx_description
1 polymer ?
#
loop_
_entity_poly.entity_id
_entity_poly.type
_entity_poly.pdbx_seq_one_letter_code
_entity_poly.pdbx_strand_id
1 'polypeptide(L)'
;MKKTAFNEGWTVRSLTGDSGERQVTLPHDAMISEPRSPESRGEGNIGWYIGGDYEYTKRFTPPAEWEGQNVLLEFEGVYHNAEVWMNGEKLAFRPYGYTNFYVDIREALKFGEENELKVIARNSDQPNSRWYTGTGIYRPVNVWTGGEKYIPVNGVRIDTEDYREGIINVKVRVSEPGEIRVEILDGEETVAVKSHISSKELVNFQIRVPDAKLWDTEHPNLYTARVSFGDDVVEETFGIRTLAWNTTDGLTINGKRVILRGACIHHDNGFLGACAFPEAEERKVRLHKENGYNALRSAHNPCSKAILDACDRLGMLMMDEFADAWTMHKTKYDYVTYLKDWWKQDLKDMVEKDYNHPSVIAYSTGNEVAETARPEGIAFTGRMTRYLHKLDPTRPVSCGINIFFNFLSSIGLGVYSDEKAEKESDAAAKKGGSQKKKPVGSEFYNQLACLMGDKFMKFGATLYPCDLKTRGAYANMDLAGYNYGIWRYKKDMKKYPNRLILGSETFCKDAWLFWDIAKENPPIVGDFVWAGMDYIGETGMGAPEYGDYKMTEDETQMTGGNGRIDITGKRRAEAAYTLVALEQEEGPLIGVQPVDRTDKPGLTGWSLTKAVESWAFNGCEGMKATVEVYSRAPKVELFLGGRSVGRKKTSKTARTLFKVPYEACDLTAVAYDASGNECGRYTLKPAGGETVLRIIPEEETLKAGGLGFIRLRFTDENGVWKPLARDILKVSVAGGELLGLGSANSYVRGNYTTDSTDTYYGEALAIVRAGAGDELKISVTQRSGSEMTELRIPVI
;
A
#
# COMPACT_ATOMS: atom_id res chain seq x y z
N MET A 1 -12.76 -27.34 -5.39
CA MET A 1 -14.06 -26.64 -5.16
C MET A 1 -14.18 -25.49 -6.14
N LYS A 2 -15.42 -25.18 -6.60
CA LYS A 2 -15.71 -24.08 -7.54
C LYS A 2 -15.92 -22.78 -6.77
N LYS A 3 -15.23 -21.70 -7.15
CA LYS A 3 -15.36 -20.35 -6.58
C LYS A 3 -16.41 -19.55 -7.37
N THR A 4 -17.31 -18.88 -6.66
CA THR A 4 -18.31 -17.97 -7.25
C THR A 4 -18.38 -16.69 -6.43
N ALA A 5 -18.32 -15.52 -7.11
CA ALA A 5 -18.44 -14.22 -6.45
C ALA A 5 -19.82 -14.07 -5.76
N PHE A 6 -19.83 -13.46 -4.58
CA PHE A 6 -21.03 -13.28 -3.76
C PHE A 6 -21.20 -11.83 -3.29
N ASN A 7 -20.81 -10.88 -4.14
CA ASN A 7 -20.66 -9.47 -3.81
C ASN A 7 -21.91 -8.62 -3.99
N GLU A 8 -22.88 -9.08 -4.79
CA GLU A 8 -24.09 -8.35 -5.12
C GLU A 8 -25.23 -8.57 -4.11
N GLY A 9 -26.19 -7.65 -4.06
CA GLY A 9 -27.44 -7.82 -3.31
C GLY A 9 -27.28 -7.80 -1.77
N TRP A 10 -26.31 -7.04 -1.27
CA TRP A 10 -26.15 -6.77 0.15
C TRP A 10 -26.87 -5.49 0.55
N THR A 11 -27.27 -5.42 1.81
CA THR A 11 -27.67 -4.18 2.47
C THR A 11 -26.75 -3.92 3.65
N VAL A 12 -26.57 -2.66 4.03
CA VAL A 12 -25.81 -2.25 5.20
C VAL A 12 -26.62 -1.25 6.04
N ARG A 13 -26.54 -1.39 7.37
CA ARG A 13 -27.04 -0.39 8.33
C ARG A 13 -26.03 -0.16 9.45
N SER A 14 -26.01 1.05 9.98
CA SER A 14 -25.27 1.36 11.20
C SER A 14 -25.96 0.77 12.42
N LEU A 15 -25.18 0.26 13.38
CA LEU A 15 -25.63 -0.17 14.71
C LEU A 15 -25.34 0.89 15.78
N THR A 16 -24.49 1.88 15.47
CA THR A 16 -24.07 2.95 16.39
C THR A 16 -24.56 4.33 16.00
N GLY A 17 -25.08 4.50 14.78
CA GLY A 17 -25.66 5.73 14.24
C GLY A 17 -27.10 5.53 13.77
N ASP A 18 -27.70 6.60 13.28
CA ASP A 18 -29.11 6.62 12.83
C ASP A 18 -29.22 6.56 11.28
N SER A 19 -28.27 5.90 10.60
CA SER A 19 -28.37 5.69 9.15
C SER A 19 -29.29 4.51 8.84
N GLY A 20 -30.31 4.75 8.01
CA GLY A 20 -31.20 3.71 7.51
C GLY A 20 -30.46 2.62 6.73
N GLU A 21 -31.14 1.51 6.48
CA GLU A 21 -30.62 0.42 5.63
C GLU A 21 -30.47 0.89 4.19
N ARG A 22 -29.34 0.59 3.56
CA ARG A 22 -29.04 0.94 2.16
C ARG A 22 -28.46 -0.25 1.39
N GLN A 23 -28.75 -0.32 0.10
CA GLN A 23 -28.17 -1.32 -0.80
C GLN A 23 -26.69 -1.01 -1.06
N VAL A 24 -25.87 -2.06 -1.10
CA VAL A 24 -24.44 -1.97 -1.42
C VAL A 24 -23.97 -3.18 -2.23
N THR A 25 -22.93 -2.96 -3.02
CA THR A 25 -22.14 -3.99 -3.68
C THR A 25 -20.76 -4.05 -3.01
N LEU A 26 -20.28 -5.26 -2.72
CA LEU A 26 -18.95 -5.46 -2.12
C LEU A 26 -17.83 -5.40 -3.19
N PRO A 27 -16.63 -4.97 -2.83
CA PRO A 27 -16.18 -4.47 -1.51
C PRO A 27 -16.85 -3.15 -1.12
N HIS A 28 -17.11 -2.97 0.17
CA HIS A 28 -17.73 -1.77 0.69
C HIS A 28 -17.10 -1.34 2.02
N ASP A 29 -16.73 -0.07 2.10
CA ASP A 29 -16.25 0.60 3.31
C ASP A 29 -17.31 1.59 3.81
N ALA A 30 -17.97 1.27 4.91
CA ALA A 30 -19.01 2.13 5.46
C ALA A 30 -18.44 3.44 6.03
N MET A 31 -17.19 3.43 6.54
CA MET A 31 -16.62 4.58 7.23
C MET A 31 -16.24 5.73 6.29
N ILE A 32 -15.85 5.46 5.02
CA ILE A 32 -15.38 6.52 4.11
C ILE A 32 -16.43 7.59 3.82
N SER A 33 -17.71 7.24 3.89
CA SER A 33 -18.83 8.16 3.68
C SER A 33 -19.34 8.84 4.96
N GLU A 34 -18.84 8.45 6.13
CA GLU A 34 -19.25 9.03 7.40
C GLU A 34 -18.68 10.44 7.62
N PRO A 35 -19.33 11.26 8.44
CA PRO A 35 -18.80 12.55 8.84
C PRO A 35 -17.49 12.41 9.60
N ARG A 36 -16.57 13.31 9.35
CA ARG A 36 -15.35 13.50 10.14
C ARG A 36 -15.61 14.50 11.27
N SER A 37 -14.95 14.31 12.41
CA SER A 37 -15.14 15.16 13.57
C SER A 37 -13.87 15.34 14.38
N PRO A 38 -13.59 16.56 14.91
CA PRO A 38 -12.55 16.77 15.91
C PRO A 38 -12.75 15.95 17.20
N GLU A 39 -13.95 15.42 17.41
CA GLU A 39 -14.31 14.57 18.56
C GLU A 39 -13.98 13.10 18.34
N SER A 40 -13.46 12.73 17.14
CA SER A 40 -13.01 11.38 16.87
C SER A 40 -12.00 10.90 17.91
N ARG A 41 -12.26 9.75 18.51
CA ARG A 41 -11.32 9.14 19.47
C ARG A 41 -10.07 8.57 18.81
N GLY A 42 -10.15 8.24 17.51
CA GLY A 42 -9.02 7.82 16.68
C GLY A 42 -8.18 8.99 16.21
N GLU A 43 -8.71 10.21 16.33
CA GLU A 43 -8.03 11.46 15.96
C GLU A 43 -7.42 11.37 14.53
N GLY A 44 -6.26 12.00 14.33
CA GLY A 44 -5.54 11.96 13.06
C GLY A 44 -5.05 10.58 12.62
N ASN A 45 -4.99 9.58 13.51
CA ASN A 45 -4.59 8.21 13.14
C ASN A 45 -5.51 7.62 12.05
N ILE A 46 -6.82 7.87 12.17
CA ILE A 46 -7.81 7.38 11.21
C ILE A 46 -8.43 8.50 10.36
N GLY A 47 -7.74 9.64 10.21
CA GLY A 47 -8.23 10.76 9.42
C GLY A 47 -9.45 11.46 10.01
N TRP A 48 -9.62 11.42 11.35
CA TRP A 48 -10.71 12.06 12.11
C TRP A 48 -12.10 11.45 11.89
N TYR A 49 -12.21 10.26 11.34
CA TYR A 49 -13.45 9.50 11.32
C TYR A 49 -13.82 9.03 12.74
N ILE A 50 -15.11 8.85 13.00
CA ILE A 50 -15.57 8.45 14.34
C ILE A 50 -15.42 6.95 14.53
N GLY A 51 -15.59 6.18 13.46
CA GLY A 51 -15.76 4.73 13.51
C GLY A 51 -17.19 4.35 13.88
N GLY A 52 -17.54 3.07 13.74
CA GLY A 52 -18.88 2.60 14.03
C GLY A 52 -19.02 1.10 13.82
N ASP A 53 -20.09 0.54 14.35
CA ASP A 53 -20.49 -0.85 14.13
C ASP A 53 -21.52 -0.92 13.02
N TYR A 54 -21.37 -1.88 12.10
CA TYR A 54 -22.25 -2.03 10.95
C TYR A 54 -22.69 -3.48 10.79
N GLU A 55 -23.97 -3.65 10.44
CA GLU A 55 -24.57 -4.92 10.06
C GLU A 55 -24.76 -4.95 8.54
N TYR A 56 -24.18 -5.94 7.91
CA TYR A 56 -24.38 -6.28 6.51
C TYR A 56 -25.32 -7.46 6.42
N THR A 57 -26.36 -7.37 5.58
CA THR A 57 -27.34 -8.44 5.40
C THR A 57 -27.49 -8.79 3.93
N LYS A 58 -27.53 -10.10 3.65
CA LYS A 58 -27.84 -10.63 2.32
C LYS A 58 -28.94 -11.68 2.46
N ARG A 59 -30.03 -11.50 1.71
CA ARG A 59 -31.11 -12.50 1.59
C ARG A 59 -31.00 -13.18 0.25
N PHE A 60 -31.05 -14.50 0.27
CA PHE A 60 -30.90 -15.31 -0.94
C PHE A 60 -31.56 -16.69 -0.77
N THR A 61 -32.00 -17.26 -1.90
CA THR A 61 -32.40 -18.67 -1.97
C THR A 61 -31.23 -19.46 -2.51
N PRO A 62 -30.69 -20.45 -1.79
CA PRO A 62 -29.58 -21.27 -2.26
C PRO A 62 -29.95 -21.97 -3.57
N PRO A 63 -29.06 -21.99 -4.58
CA PRO A 63 -29.24 -22.80 -5.77
C PRO A 63 -29.46 -24.28 -5.41
N ALA A 64 -30.35 -24.95 -6.09
CA ALA A 64 -30.66 -26.35 -5.81
C ALA A 64 -29.42 -27.29 -5.95
N GLU A 65 -28.50 -26.92 -6.84
CA GLU A 65 -27.24 -27.66 -7.02
C GLU A 65 -26.31 -27.63 -5.81
N TRP A 66 -26.53 -26.75 -4.81
CA TRP A 66 -25.74 -26.74 -3.58
C TRP A 66 -26.20 -27.82 -2.59
N GLU A 67 -27.38 -28.37 -2.77
CA GLU A 67 -27.93 -29.39 -1.87
C GLU A 67 -27.03 -30.65 -1.90
N GLY A 68 -26.57 -31.08 -0.74
CA GLY A 68 -25.64 -32.19 -0.59
C GLY A 68 -24.19 -31.88 -0.92
N GLN A 69 -23.85 -30.62 -1.31
CA GLN A 69 -22.46 -30.20 -1.54
C GLN A 69 -21.81 -29.62 -0.27
N ASN A 70 -20.48 -29.54 -0.29
CA ASN A 70 -19.72 -28.70 0.63
C ASN A 70 -19.91 -27.24 0.20
N VAL A 71 -20.35 -26.37 1.10
CA VAL A 71 -20.59 -24.95 0.81
C VAL A 71 -19.87 -24.09 1.85
N LEU A 72 -18.84 -23.36 1.41
CA LEU A 72 -18.04 -22.47 2.27
C LEU A 72 -18.20 -21.04 1.79
N LEU A 73 -18.39 -20.11 2.73
CA LEU A 73 -18.20 -18.70 2.49
C LEU A 73 -16.74 -18.33 2.73
N GLU A 74 -16.13 -17.63 1.80
CA GLU A 74 -14.84 -16.96 1.96
C GLU A 74 -15.06 -15.47 2.15
N PHE A 75 -14.54 -14.91 3.23
CA PHE A 75 -14.39 -13.47 3.43
C PHE A 75 -12.91 -13.14 3.26
N GLU A 76 -12.56 -12.35 2.27
CA GLU A 76 -11.16 -11.95 2.04
C GLU A 76 -10.70 -10.87 3.04
N GLY A 77 -11.65 -10.17 3.69
CA GLY A 77 -11.37 -9.21 4.76
C GLY A 77 -12.61 -8.49 5.26
N VAL A 78 -12.79 -8.46 6.57
CA VAL A 78 -13.87 -7.72 7.26
C VAL A 78 -13.26 -6.97 8.45
N TYR A 79 -13.22 -5.67 8.41
CA TYR A 79 -12.65 -4.87 9.49
C TYR A 79 -13.72 -4.38 10.44
N HIS A 80 -13.66 -4.77 11.73
CA HIS A 80 -12.99 -5.91 12.35
C HIS A 80 -13.92 -6.55 13.39
N ASN A 81 -13.43 -7.50 14.19
CA ASN A 81 -14.24 -8.27 15.14
C ASN A 81 -15.51 -8.83 14.46
N ALA A 82 -15.31 -9.43 13.29
CA ALA A 82 -16.39 -9.91 12.43
C ALA A 82 -17.18 -11.03 13.07
N GLU A 83 -18.50 -10.92 13.11
CA GLU A 83 -19.43 -11.99 13.47
C GLU A 83 -20.23 -12.39 12.24
N VAL A 84 -20.25 -13.67 11.93
CA VAL A 84 -21.04 -14.22 10.81
C VAL A 84 -22.21 -15.03 11.35
N TRP A 85 -23.41 -14.73 10.87
CA TRP A 85 -24.66 -15.33 11.29
C TRP A 85 -25.45 -15.84 10.09
N MET A 86 -26.02 -17.01 10.17
CA MET A 86 -26.91 -17.57 9.15
C MET A 86 -28.22 -17.99 9.80
N ASN A 87 -29.36 -17.47 9.29
CA ASN A 87 -30.69 -17.79 9.79
C ASN A 87 -30.87 -17.60 11.31
N GLY A 88 -30.15 -16.63 11.90
CA GLY A 88 -30.18 -16.34 13.33
C GLY A 88 -29.18 -17.14 14.17
N GLU A 89 -28.42 -18.07 13.59
CA GLU A 89 -27.36 -18.82 14.25
C GLU A 89 -25.99 -18.17 14.00
N LYS A 90 -25.18 -17.97 15.05
CA LYS A 90 -23.80 -17.48 14.94
C LYS A 90 -22.86 -18.59 14.53
N LEU A 91 -22.30 -18.51 13.35
CA LEU A 91 -21.40 -19.53 12.78
C LEU A 91 -19.94 -19.24 13.02
N ALA A 92 -19.52 -17.95 13.04
CA ALA A 92 -18.12 -17.61 13.17
C ALA A 92 -17.90 -16.27 13.89
N PHE A 93 -16.71 -16.15 14.48
CA PHE A 93 -16.12 -14.91 14.95
C PHE A 93 -14.68 -14.81 14.47
N ARG A 94 -14.32 -13.67 13.85
CA ARG A 94 -12.97 -13.39 13.38
C ARG A 94 -12.53 -12.01 13.85
N PRO A 95 -11.56 -11.92 14.80
CA PRO A 95 -11.16 -10.64 15.36
C PRO A 95 -10.21 -9.87 14.42
N TYR A 96 -9.32 -10.55 13.69
CA TYR A 96 -8.35 -9.90 12.81
C TYR A 96 -8.96 -9.54 11.46
N GLY A 97 -8.97 -8.25 11.13
CA GLY A 97 -9.69 -7.73 9.97
C GLY A 97 -8.96 -7.86 8.63
N TYR A 98 -7.74 -8.38 8.58
CA TYR A 98 -6.86 -8.32 7.39
C TYR A 98 -6.56 -9.67 6.74
N THR A 99 -7.01 -10.78 7.33
CA THR A 99 -6.77 -12.12 6.78
C THR A 99 -8.05 -12.72 6.23
N ASN A 100 -7.91 -13.56 5.20
CA ASN A 100 -9.00 -14.38 4.68
C ASN A 100 -9.47 -15.35 5.76
N PHE A 101 -10.77 -15.61 5.81
CA PHE A 101 -11.33 -16.68 6.64
C PHE A 101 -12.52 -17.35 5.94
N TYR A 102 -12.79 -18.59 6.35
CA TYR A 102 -13.78 -19.45 5.72
C TYR A 102 -14.82 -19.88 6.74
N VAL A 103 -16.10 -19.90 6.33
CA VAL A 103 -17.23 -20.31 7.16
C VAL A 103 -18.00 -21.40 6.44
N ASP A 104 -18.08 -22.59 7.05
CA ASP A 104 -18.94 -23.67 6.56
C ASP A 104 -20.38 -23.34 6.87
N ILE A 105 -21.24 -23.28 5.85
CA ILE A 105 -22.63 -22.92 5.99
C ILE A 105 -23.60 -24.06 5.66
N ARG A 106 -23.13 -25.26 5.32
CA ARG A 106 -23.93 -26.41 4.84
C ARG A 106 -25.11 -26.73 5.75
N GLU A 107 -24.82 -26.89 7.04
CA GLU A 107 -25.82 -27.30 8.04
C GLU A 107 -26.83 -26.19 8.37
N ALA A 108 -26.49 -24.94 8.08
CA ALA A 108 -27.32 -23.77 8.36
C ALA A 108 -28.21 -23.35 7.18
N LEU A 109 -27.97 -23.92 5.97
CA LEU A 109 -28.73 -23.61 4.77
C LEU A 109 -30.12 -24.29 4.79
N LYS A 110 -31.13 -23.55 4.38
CA LYS A 110 -32.50 -24.03 4.14
C LYS A 110 -32.77 -23.97 2.65
N PHE A 111 -32.83 -25.16 2.02
CA PHE A 111 -33.09 -25.27 0.58
C PHE A 111 -34.58 -25.04 0.26
N GLY A 112 -34.84 -24.36 -0.87
CA GLY A 112 -36.19 -23.99 -1.28
C GLY A 112 -36.81 -22.80 -0.51
N GLU A 113 -36.08 -22.24 0.45
CA GLU A 113 -36.51 -21.10 1.26
C GLU A 113 -35.51 -19.93 1.14
N GLU A 114 -35.95 -18.72 1.49
CA GLU A 114 -35.06 -17.59 1.63
C GLU A 114 -34.22 -17.73 2.89
N ASN A 115 -32.90 -17.57 2.77
CA ASN A 115 -31.94 -17.55 3.85
C ASN A 115 -31.45 -16.14 4.11
N GLU A 116 -31.15 -15.83 5.36
CA GLU A 116 -30.59 -14.56 5.80
C GLU A 116 -29.16 -14.76 6.31
N LEU A 117 -28.19 -14.20 5.58
CA LEU A 117 -26.79 -14.11 6.00
C LEU A 117 -26.54 -12.71 6.57
N LYS A 118 -26.05 -12.64 7.82
CA LYS A 118 -25.64 -11.39 8.45
C LYS A 118 -24.17 -11.40 8.80
N VAL A 119 -23.52 -10.28 8.57
CA VAL A 119 -22.14 -10.03 8.98
C VAL A 119 -22.09 -8.73 9.77
N ILE A 120 -21.60 -8.80 11.00
CA ILE A 120 -21.44 -7.61 11.85
C ILE A 120 -19.96 -7.28 11.91
N ALA A 121 -19.60 -6.08 11.51
CA ALA A 121 -18.26 -5.51 11.65
C ALA A 121 -18.28 -4.47 12.78
N ARG A 122 -17.44 -4.66 13.83
CA ARG A 122 -17.43 -3.81 15.01
C ARG A 122 -16.18 -2.94 15.05
N ASN A 123 -16.31 -1.64 14.81
CA ASN A 123 -15.22 -0.67 14.79
C ASN A 123 -15.54 0.62 15.58
N SER A 124 -16.48 0.55 16.50
CA SER A 124 -16.81 1.68 17.40
C SER A 124 -15.80 1.87 18.53
N ASP A 125 -15.05 0.82 18.90
CA ASP A 125 -14.00 0.91 19.89
C ASP A 125 -12.74 1.55 19.30
N GLN A 126 -12.54 2.86 19.60
CA GLN A 126 -11.45 3.68 19.09
C GLN A 126 -10.62 4.31 20.24
N PRO A 127 -9.31 4.52 20.05
CA PRO A 127 -8.45 4.15 18.91
C PRO A 127 -8.07 2.65 18.90
N ASN A 128 -8.11 2.01 17.73
CA ASN A 128 -7.68 0.62 17.56
C ASN A 128 -6.61 0.44 16.47
N SER A 129 -6.23 1.52 15.79
CA SER A 129 -5.21 1.54 14.76
C SER A 129 -4.46 2.86 14.75
N ARG A 130 -3.32 2.90 14.04
CA ARG A 130 -2.52 4.11 13.79
C ARG A 130 -2.71 4.68 12.38
N TRP A 131 -3.49 4.01 11.54
CA TRP A 131 -3.84 4.40 10.16
C TRP A 131 -5.33 4.20 9.92
N TYR A 132 -5.82 4.69 8.79
CA TYR A 132 -7.20 4.51 8.36
C TYR A 132 -7.49 3.04 8.06
N THR A 133 -8.46 2.48 8.74
CA THR A 133 -8.81 1.04 8.64
C THR A 133 -9.96 0.75 7.71
N GLY A 134 -10.83 1.75 7.48
CA GLY A 134 -12.17 1.49 7.00
C GLY A 134 -13.02 0.71 8.01
N THR A 135 -14.27 0.42 7.65
CA THR A 135 -15.17 -0.44 8.43
C THR A 135 -16.10 -1.21 7.52
N GLY A 136 -16.18 -2.52 7.70
CA GLY A 136 -17.13 -3.36 6.97
C GLY A 136 -16.48 -4.47 6.15
N ILE A 137 -17.21 -4.96 5.16
CA ILE A 137 -16.74 -6.00 4.23
C ILE A 137 -15.98 -5.30 3.09
N TYR A 138 -14.73 -4.94 3.34
CA TYR A 138 -13.94 -4.09 2.45
C TYR A 138 -13.11 -4.86 1.41
N ARG A 139 -13.17 -6.21 1.44
CA ARG A 139 -12.62 -7.12 0.43
C ARG A 139 -13.73 -8.05 -0.08
N PRO A 140 -13.55 -8.74 -1.22
CA PRO A 140 -14.59 -9.60 -1.79
C PRO A 140 -15.08 -10.71 -0.86
N VAL A 141 -16.34 -11.12 -1.09
CA VAL A 141 -16.92 -12.34 -0.53
C VAL A 141 -17.17 -13.34 -1.66
N ASN A 142 -16.82 -14.60 -1.43
CA ASN A 142 -17.01 -15.67 -2.39
C ASN A 142 -17.70 -16.86 -1.74
N VAL A 143 -18.39 -17.66 -2.54
CA VAL A 143 -18.90 -18.97 -2.18
C VAL A 143 -18.05 -20.02 -2.89
N TRP A 144 -17.61 -21.02 -2.13
CA TRP A 144 -16.93 -22.20 -2.62
C TRP A 144 -17.86 -23.41 -2.51
N THR A 145 -18.10 -24.12 -3.61
CA THR A 145 -18.92 -25.32 -3.64
C THR A 145 -18.10 -26.52 -4.12
N GLY A 146 -18.35 -27.69 -3.54
CA GLY A 146 -17.68 -28.92 -3.93
C GLY A 146 -18.53 -30.14 -3.60
N GLY A 147 -18.58 -31.11 -4.53
CA GLY A 147 -19.30 -32.35 -4.37
C GLY A 147 -18.66 -33.29 -3.32
N GLU A 148 -18.91 -34.59 -3.45
CA GLU A 148 -18.36 -35.62 -2.56
C GLU A 148 -16.84 -35.71 -2.73
N LYS A 149 -16.36 -35.69 -3.97
CA LYS A 149 -14.93 -35.66 -4.33
C LYS A 149 -14.54 -34.24 -4.69
N TYR A 150 -13.67 -33.63 -3.92
CA TYR A 150 -13.25 -32.26 -4.15
C TYR A 150 -11.81 -32.00 -3.71
N ILE A 151 -11.24 -30.93 -4.27
CA ILE A 151 -9.98 -30.31 -3.86
C ILE A 151 -10.35 -29.18 -2.89
N PRO A 152 -9.97 -29.24 -1.60
CA PRO A 152 -10.27 -28.17 -0.63
C PRO A 152 -9.71 -26.82 -1.07
N VAL A 153 -10.29 -25.77 -0.56
CA VAL A 153 -9.73 -24.40 -0.72
C VAL A 153 -8.27 -24.39 -0.22
N ASN A 154 -7.37 -23.74 -0.94
CA ASN A 154 -5.92 -23.76 -0.72
C ASN A 154 -5.31 -25.18 -0.75
N GLY A 155 -5.98 -26.11 -1.41
CA GLY A 155 -5.55 -27.50 -1.53
C GLY A 155 -4.45 -27.74 -2.57
N VAL A 156 -4.14 -26.74 -3.40
CA VAL A 156 -3.06 -26.81 -4.40
C VAL A 156 -1.96 -25.83 -4.02
N ARG A 157 -0.74 -26.32 -3.81
CA ARG A 157 0.44 -25.51 -3.49
C ARG A 157 1.55 -25.82 -4.47
N ILE A 158 2.18 -24.79 -5.03
CA ILE A 158 3.18 -24.91 -6.10
C ILE A 158 4.45 -24.21 -5.67
N ASP A 159 5.56 -24.94 -5.72
CA ASP A 159 6.90 -24.39 -5.54
C ASP A 159 7.86 -24.87 -6.64
N THR A 160 8.88 -24.08 -6.93
CA THR A 160 9.92 -24.41 -7.90
C THR A 160 11.06 -25.11 -7.19
N GLU A 161 11.37 -26.34 -7.59
CA GLU A 161 12.49 -27.11 -7.07
C GLU A 161 13.80 -26.71 -7.76
N ASP A 162 13.80 -26.69 -9.09
CA ASP A 162 14.94 -26.28 -9.90
C ASP A 162 14.46 -25.43 -11.10
N TYR A 163 14.75 -24.12 -11.05
CA TYR A 163 14.38 -23.20 -12.11
C TYR A 163 15.15 -23.45 -13.43
N ARG A 164 16.38 -24.00 -13.39
CA ARG A 164 17.21 -24.25 -14.57
C ARG A 164 16.66 -25.38 -15.43
N GLU A 165 16.12 -26.40 -14.76
CA GLU A 165 15.50 -27.57 -15.40
C GLU A 165 13.97 -27.42 -15.56
N GLY A 166 13.37 -26.32 -15.05
CA GLY A 166 11.92 -26.12 -15.05
C GLY A 166 11.19 -27.14 -14.17
N ILE A 167 11.81 -27.62 -13.09
CA ILE A 167 11.20 -28.61 -12.18
C ILE A 167 10.39 -27.90 -11.10
N ILE A 168 9.10 -28.24 -11.03
CA ILE A 168 8.15 -27.74 -10.04
C ILE A 168 7.59 -28.90 -9.22
N ASN A 169 7.21 -28.58 -7.97
CA ASN A 169 6.44 -29.44 -7.10
C ASN A 169 5.00 -28.91 -7.01
N VAL A 170 4.02 -29.72 -7.38
CA VAL A 170 2.59 -29.43 -7.21
C VAL A 170 2.07 -30.35 -6.11
N LYS A 171 1.81 -29.79 -4.94
CA LYS A 171 1.26 -30.48 -3.78
C LYS A 171 -0.26 -30.33 -3.82
N VAL A 172 -0.95 -31.45 -3.97
CA VAL A 172 -2.41 -31.48 -4.08
C VAL A 172 -3.00 -32.20 -2.88
N ARG A 173 -3.91 -31.55 -2.18
CA ARG A 173 -4.76 -32.15 -1.17
C ARG A 173 -6.13 -32.43 -1.79
N VAL A 174 -6.68 -33.59 -1.51
CA VAL A 174 -8.01 -34.02 -1.98
C VAL A 174 -8.84 -34.52 -0.79
N SER A 175 -10.16 -34.56 -0.95
CA SER A 175 -11.12 -35.00 0.07
C SER A 175 -10.97 -36.47 0.44
N GLU A 176 -10.54 -37.32 -0.48
CA GLU A 176 -10.33 -38.76 -0.33
C GLU A 176 -9.28 -39.29 -1.31
N PRO A 177 -8.74 -40.52 -1.10
CA PRO A 177 -7.86 -41.13 -2.09
C PRO A 177 -8.54 -41.32 -3.47
N GLY A 178 -7.78 -41.15 -4.54
CA GLY A 178 -8.30 -41.31 -5.89
C GLY A 178 -7.32 -40.89 -6.99
N GLU A 179 -7.80 -40.80 -8.22
CA GLU A 179 -7.03 -40.34 -9.36
C GLU A 179 -7.00 -38.82 -9.40
N ILE A 180 -5.80 -38.26 -9.48
CA ILE A 180 -5.54 -36.82 -9.60
C ILE A 180 -4.80 -36.59 -10.90
N ARG A 181 -5.24 -35.60 -11.68
CA ARG A 181 -4.58 -35.15 -12.93
C ARG A 181 -4.16 -33.69 -12.77
N VAL A 182 -2.89 -33.40 -13.08
CA VAL A 182 -2.32 -32.06 -13.09
C VAL A 182 -1.88 -31.73 -14.50
N GLU A 183 -2.37 -30.60 -15.04
CA GLU A 183 -1.97 -30.02 -16.32
C GLU A 183 -1.37 -28.65 -16.07
N ILE A 184 -0.22 -28.38 -16.68
CA ILE A 184 0.42 -27.06 -16.64
C ILE A 184 0.19 -26.39 -17.99
N LEU A 185 -0.38 -25.18 -17.95
CA LEU A 185 -0.72 -24.39 -19.12
C LEU A 185 0.14 -23.13 -19.21
N ASP A 186 0.62 -22.83 -20.42
CA ASP A 186 1.19 -21.53 -20.82
C ASP A 186 0.15 -20.82 -21.69
N GLY A 187 -0.63 -19.91 -21.12
CA GLY A 187 -1.86 -19.41 -21.72
C GLY A 187 -2.88 -20.54 -21.88
N GLU A 188 -3.27 -20.86 -23.12
CA GLU A 188 -4.21 -21.93 -23.43
C GLU A 188 -3.50 -23.26 -23.78
N GLU A 189 -2.17 -23.26 -23.96
CA GLU A 189 -1.39 -24.43 -24.37
C GLU A 189 -1.02 -25.29 -23.16
N THR A 190 -1.33 -26.58 -23.21
CA THR A 190 -0.87 -27.54 -22.20
C THR A 190 0.58 -27.94 -22.48
N VAL A 191 1.51 -27.51 -21.62
CA VAL A 191 2.95 -27.75 -21.76
C VAL A 191 3.48 -28.94 -20.97
N ALA A 192 2.74 -29.38 -19.94
CA ALA A 192 3.07 -30.58 -19.18
C ALA A 192 1.81 -31.21 -18.57
N VAL A 193 1.81 -32.56 -18.44
CA VAL A 193 0.71 -33.32 -17.83
C VAL A 193 1.26 -34.43 -16.95
N LYS A 194 0.65 -34.62 -15.77
CA LYS A 194 0.95 -35.77 -14.90
C LYS A 194 -0.31 -36.24 -14.21
N SER A 195 -0.52 -37.58 -14.17
CA SER A 195 -1.62 -38.18 -13.45
C SER A 195 -1.08 -39.23 -12.44
N HIS A 196 -1.80 -39.41 -11.34
CA HIS A 196 -1.46 -40.38 -10.33
C HIS A 196 -2.73 -40.86 -9.60
N ILE A 197 -2.86 -42.19 -9.41
CA ILE A 197 -3.87 -42.76 -8.55
C ILE A 197 -3.28 -42.87 -7.13
N SER A 198 -3.76 -42.02 -6.24
CA SER A 198 -3.22 -41.93 -4.88
C SER A 198 -4.05 -42.74 -3.87
N SER A 199 -3.35 -43.42 -2.94
CA SER A 199 -3.93 -43.97 -1.73
C SER A 199 -3.94 -43.03 -0.53
N LYS A 200 -3.54 -41.74 -0.75
CA LYS A 200 -3.44 -40.69 0.28
C LYS A 200 -4.17 -39.43 -0.18
N GLU A 201 -4.65 -38.66 0.80
CA GLU A 201 -5.29 -37.35 0.58
C GLU A 201 -4.31 -36.25 0.20
N LEU A 202 -3.01 -36.40 0.45
CA LEU A 202 -1.97 -35.43 0.09
C LEU A 202 -0.94 -36.07 -0.83
N VAL A 203 -0.79 -35.51 -2.01
CA VAL A 203 0.10 -36.00 -3.07
C VAL A 203 1.03 -34.87 -3.53
N ASN A 204 2.28 -35.21 -3.80
CA ASN A 204 3.24 -34.31 -4.43
C ASN A 204 3.57 -34.78 -5.84
N PHE A 205 3.33 -33.91 -6.83
CA PHE A 205 3.71 -34.13 -8.22
C PHE A 205 4.98 -33.33 -8.51
N GLN A 206 6.10 -34.00 -8.74
CA GLN A 206 7.24 -33.35 -9.34
C GLN A 206 7.04 -33.35 -10.87
N ILE A 207 6.97 -32.18 -11.48
CA ILE A 207 6.68 -32.00 -12.91
C ILE A 207 7.82 -31.18 -13.52
N ARG A 208 8.30 -31.60 -14.69
CA ARG A 208 9.21 -30.79 -15.52
C ARG A 208 8.40 -30.04 -16.57
N VAL A 209 8.55 -28.72 -16.59
CA VAL A 209 8.02 -27.85 -17.63
C VAL A 209 9.13 -27.61 -18.66
N PRO A 210 9.01 -28.16 -19.89
CA PRO A 210 10.03 -27.95 -20.92
C PRO A 210 10.16 -26.47 -21.28
N ASP A 211 11.39 -26.01 -21.52
CA ASP A 211 11.68 -24.64 -21.96
C ASP A 211 10.98 -23.57 -21.10
N ALA A 212 10.97 -23.78 -19.78
CA ALA A 212 10.23 -22.97 -18.83
C ALA A 212 10.59 -21.49 -18.91
N LYS A 213 9.58 -20.63 -19.13
CA LYS A 213 9.69 -19.17 -19.02
C LYS A 213 9.70 -18.81 -17.55
N LEU A 214 10.80 -18.26 -17.06
CA LEU A 214 10.94 -17.92 -15.65
C LEU A 214 10.18 -16.63 -15.32
N TRP A 215 9.73 -16.56 -14.08
CA TRP A 215 9.16 -15.35 -13.52
C TRP A 215 10.26 -14.52 -12.84
N ASP A 216 10.37 -13.25 -13.19
CA ASP A 216 11.16 -12.23 -12.49
C ASP A 216 10.50 -10.84 -12.64
N THR A 217 11.12 -9.78 -12.11
CA THR A 217 10.56 -8.42 -12.14
C THR A 217 10.49 -7.80 -13.54
N GLU A 218 11.30 -8.28 -14.48
CA GLU A 218 11.34 -7.79 -15.87
C GLU A 218 10.53 -8.69 -16.81
N HIS A 219 10.41 -9.97 -16.46
CA HIS A 219 9.71 -11.00 -17.23
C HIS A 219 8.74 -11.74 -16.30
N PRO A 220 7.58 -11.16 -16.00
CA PRO A 220 6.61 -11.75 -15.06
C PRO A 220 5.77 -12.85 -15.73
N ASN A 221 6.43 -13.90 -16.23
CA ASN A 221 5.77 -15.02 -16.89
C ASN A 221 4.99 -15.89 -15.90
N LEU A 222 3.73 -16.10 -16.18
CA LEU A 222 2.81 -16.87 -15.34
C LEU A 222 2.30 -18.09 -16.10
N TYR A 223 2.13 -19.17 -15.35
CA TYR A 223 1.49 -20.41 -15.76
C TYR A 223 0.22 -20.67 -14.98
N THR A 224 -0.64 -21.54 -15.51
CA THR A 224 -1.81 -22.05 -14.77
C THR A 224 -1.63 -23.55 -14.55
N ALA A 225 -1.76 -23.97 -13.30
CA ALA A 225 -1.90 -25.39 -12.95
C ALA A 225 -3.39 -25.71 -12.87
N ARG A 226 -3.87 -26.53 -13.78
CA ARG A 226 -5.22 -27.09 -13.78
C ARG A 226 -5.17 -28.46 -13.12
N VAL A 227 -5.84 -28.60 -11.98
CA VAL A 227 -5.85 -29.85 -11.19
C VAL A 227 -7.26 -30.40 -11.19
N SER A 228 -7.42 -31.64 -11.66
CA SER A 228 -8.70 -32.37 -11.73
C SER A 228 -8.73 -33.52 -10.73
N PHE A 229 -9.84 -33.66 -10.01
CA PHE A 229 -10.13 -34.76 -9.09
C PHE A 229 -11.61 -35.11 -9.13
N GLY A 230 -11.95 -36.23 -9.75
CA GLY A 230 -13.34 -36.53 -10.12
C GLY A 230 -13.88 -35.46 -11.07
N ASP A 231 -15.02 -34.89 -10.74
CA ASP A 231 -15.64 -33.78 -11.49
C ASP A 231 -15.14 -32.39 -11.03
N ASP A 232 -14.35 -32.34 -9.97
CA ASP A 232 -13.81 -31.06 -9.45
C ASP A 232 -12.54 -30.64 -10.22
N VAL A 233 -12.49 -29.38 -10.61
CA VAL A 233 -11.36 -28.76 -11.30
C VAL A 233 -11.00 -27.46 -10.62
N VAL A 234 -9.73 -27.33 -10.24
CA VAL A 234 -9.17 -26.12 -9.63
C VAL A 234 -8.04 -25.59 -10.51
N GLU A 235 -8.04 -24.31 -10.76
CA GLU A 235 -6.98 -23.61 -11.48
C GLU A 235 -6.23 -22.68 -10.54
N GLU A 236 -4.89 -22.79 -10.50
CA GLU A 236 -4.01 -21.94 -9.72
C GLU A 236 -2.96 -21.30 -10.61
N THR A 237 -2.86 -19.98 -10.54
CA THR A 237 -1.81 -19.20 -11.24
C THR A 237 -0.53 -19.23 -10.44
N PHE A 238 0.62 -19.42 -11.10
CA PHE A 238 1.93 -19.42 -10.47
C PHE A 238 3.03 -18.97 -11.44
N GLY A 239 4.19 -18.62 -10.88
CA GLY A 239 5.40 -18.33 -11.67
C GLY A 239 6.53 -19.27 -11.29
N ILE A 240 7.33 -19.69 -12.29
CA ILE A 240 8.51 -20.54 -12.05
C ILE A 240 9.69 -19.67 -11.64
N ARG A 241 10.04 -19.70 -10.37
CA ARG A 241 11.17 -18.95 -9.80
C ARG A 241 11.70 -19.57 -8.52
N THR A 242 12.99 -19.37 -8.22
CA THR A 242 13.56 -19.70 -6.91
C THR A 242 14.11 -18.45 -6.23
N LEU A 243 14.01 -18.41 -4.90
CA LEU A 243 14.65 -17.39 -4.06
C LEU A 243 15.82 -18.02 -3.31
N ALA A 244 16.91 -17.25 -3.17
CA ALA A 244 17.96 -17.58 -2.23
C ALA A 244 18.47 -16.29 -1.56
N TRP A 245 18.92 -16.42 -0.31
CA TRP A 245 19.43 -15.30 0.48
C TRP A 245 20.64 -15.72 1.31
N ASN A 246 21.73 -15.03 1.09
CA ASN A 246 22.98 -15.23 1.81
C ASN A 246 23.84 -13.97 1.75
N THR A 247 24.87 -13.89 2.57
CA THR A 247 25.69 -12.67 2.65
C THR A 247 26.72 -12.52 1.53
N THR A 248 26.94 -13.56 0.72
CA THR A 248 27.85 -13.52 -0.44
C THR A 248 27.15 -12.92 -1.66
N ASP A 249 25.93 -13.39 -1.94
CA ASP A 249 25.19 -13.04 -3.16
C ASP A 249 24.04 -12.04 -2.89
N GLY A 250 23.66 -11.85 -1.60
CA GLY A 250 22.49 -11.08 -1.20
C GLY A 250 21.20 -11.86 -1.37
N LEU A 251 20.12 -11.18 -1.71
CA LEU A 251 18.86 -11.76 -2.15
C LEU A 251 18.95 -12.02 -3.66
N THR A 252 18.63 -13.23 -4.09
CA THR A 252 18.64 -13.60 -5.51
C THR A 252 17.31 -14.18 -5.95
N ILE A 253 16.91 -13.87 -7.17
CA ILE A 253 15.80 -14.51 -7.91
C ILE A 253 16.43 -15.23 -9.11
N ASN A 254 16.19 -16.53 -9.25
CA ASN A 254 16.76 -17.35 -10.32
C ASN A 254 18.28 -17.21 -10.43
N GLY A 255 18.96 -17.12 -9.27
CA GLY A 255 20.41 -16.97 -9.19
C GLY A 255 20.94 -15.57 -9.53
N LYS A 256 20.09 -14.61 -9.89
CA LYS A 256 20.48 -13.22 -10.15
C LYS A 256 20.20 -12.35 -8.91
N ARG A 257 21.20 -11.59 -8.49
CA ARG A 257 21.05 -10.66 -7.36
C ARG A 257 19.99 -9.60 -7.67
N VAL A 258 19.08 -9.37 -6.70
CA VAL A 258 18.07 -8.31 -6.73
C VAL A 258 18.30 -7.40 -5.53
N ILE A 259 18.37 -6.09 -5.78
CA ILE A 259 18.35 -5.06 -4.74
C ILE A 259 16.92 -4.51 -4.69
N LEU A 260 16.25 -4.62 -3.54
CA LEU A 260 14.90 -4.13 -3.38
C LEU A 260 14.91 -2.60 -3.32
N ARG A 261 14.32 -1.97 -4.32
CA ARG A 261 13.96 -0.56 -4.34
C ARG A 261 12.51 -0.47 -3.90
N GLY A 262 12.31 -0.50 -2.59
CA GLY A 262 11.01 -0.74 -2.01
C GLY A 262 10.28 0.53 -1.58
N ALA A 263 8.97 0.39 -1.45
CA ALA A 263 8.06 1.38 -0.88
C ALA A 263 7.11 0.73 0.11
N CYS A 264 6.91 1.35 1.29
CA CYS A 264 5.83 1.00 2.20
C CYS A 264 4.51 1.56 1.66
N ILE A 265 3.44 0.77 1.76
CA ILE A 265 2.08 1.16 1.38
C ILE A 265 1.09 0.77 2.47
N HIS A 266 0.09 1.61 2.72
CA HIS A 266 -1.10 1.22 3.46
C HIS A 266 -2.12 0.54 2.54
N HIS A 267 -3.08 -0.16 3.14
CA HIS A 267 -4.06 -0.96 2.42
C HIS A 267 -5.19 -0.12 1.79
N ASP A 268 -5.38 1.14 2.24
CA ASP A 268 -6.41 2.02 1.68
C ASP A 268 -6.13 2.38 0.20
N ASN A 269 -7.18 2.64 -0.54
CA ASN A 269 -7.17 3.10 -1.91
C ASN A 269 -7.63 4.57 -2.02
N GLY A 270 -7.18 5.39 -1.07
CA GLY A 270 -7.44 6.83 -1.05
C GLY A 270 -8.94 7.14 -1.02
N PHE A 271 -9.46 7.74 -2.09
CA PHE A 271 -10.86 8.17 -2.16
C PHE A 271 -11.89 7.04 -2.12
N LEU A 272 -11.45 5.81 -2.32
CA LEU A 272 -12.27 4.59 -2.19
C LEU A 272 -12.23 4.00 -0.77
N GLY A 273 -11.57 4.69 0.17
CA GLY A 273 -11.35 4.13 1.50
C GLY A 273 -10.57 2.83 1.47
N ALA A 274 -10.96 1.87 2.28
CA ALA A 274 -10.29 0.57 2.36
C ALA A 274 -10.69 -0.41 1.24
N CYS A 275 -11.67 -0.09 0.38
CA CYS A 275 -12.18 -1.01 -0.65
C CYS A 275 -11.08 -1.53 -1.58
N ALA A 276 -10.84 -2.84 -1.55
CA ALA A 276 -9.83 -3.51 -2.36
C ALA A 276 -10.40 -3.92 -3.73
N PHE A 277 -10.72 -2.93 -4.58
CA PHE A 277 -11.10 -3.18 -5.96
C PHE A 277 -9.87 -3.60 -6.78
N PRO A 278 -9.96 -4.63 -7.63
CA PRO A 278 -8.82 -5.10 -8.42
C PRO A 278 -8.16 -3.99 -9.25
N GLU A 279 -8.94 -3.12 -9.87
CA GLU A 279 -8.44 -2.01 -10.70
C GLU A 279 -7.67 -0.98 -9.86
N ALA A 280 -8.14 -0.68 -8.64
CA ALA A 280 -7.47 0.26 -7.74
C ALA A 280 -6.14 -0.31 -7.20
N GLU A 281 -6.13 -1.60 -6.87
CA GLU A 281 -4.91 -2.29 -6.42
C GLU A 281 -3.89 -2.42 -7.56
N GLU A 282 -4.33 -2.75 -8.77
CA GLU A 282 -3.45 -2.79 -9.95
C GLU A 282 -2.89 -1.41 -10.27
N ARG A 283 -3.73 -0.37 -10.24
CA ARG A 283 -3.29 1.02 -10.40
C ARG A 283 -2.20 1.38 -9.38
N LYS A 284 -2.38 1.01 -8.11
CA LYS A 284 -1.38 1.24 -7.04
C LYS A 284 -0.05 0.58 -7.38
N VAL A 285 -0.05 -0.67 -7.81
CA VAL A 285 1.17 -1.40 -8.23
C VAL A 285 1.81 -0.76 -9.45
N ARG A 286 1.03 -0.44 -10.50
CA ARG A 286 1.51 0.20 -11.74
C ARG A 286 2.19 1.53 -11.44
N LEU A 287 1.55 2.40 -10.66
CA LEU A 287 2.10 3.70 -10.30
C LEU A 287 3.45 3.59 -9.55
N HIS A 288 3.60 2.60 -8.66
CA HIS A 288 4.88 2.37 -8.01
C HIS A 288 5.96 1.90 -9.00
N LYS A 289 5.63 0.98 -9.89
CA LYS A 289 6.55 0.48 -10.93
C LYS A 289 7.02 1.60 -11.85
N GLU A 290 6.11 2.46 -12.32
CA GLU A 290 6.40 3.65 -13.14
C GLU A 290 7.32 4.65 -12.42
N ASN A 291 7.31 4.65 -11.09
CA ASN A 291 8.19 5.47 -10.25
C ASN A 291 9.47 4.75 -9.78
N GLY A 292 9.86 3.66 -10.47
CA GLY A 292 11.14 2.98 -10.31
C GLY A 292 11.24 2.03 -9.12
N TYR A 293 10.14 1.77 -8.41
CA TYR A 293 10.09 0.75 -7.38
C TYR A 293 9.98 -0.64 -7.99
N ASN A 294 10.61 -1.63 -7.38
CA ASN A 294 10.48 -3.05 -7.74
C ASN A 294 9.93 -3.90 -6.59
N ALA A 295 9.65 -3.29 -5.43
CA ALA A 295 9.14 -3.97 -4.27
C ALA A 295 8.16 -3.11 -3.46
N LEU A 296 7.15 -3.74 -2.86
CA LEU A 296 6.21 -3.14 -1.93
C LEU A 296 6.28 -3.85 -0.57
N ARG A 297 6.05 -3.13 0.51
CA ARG A 297 5.81 -3.66 1.85
C ARG A 297 4.40 -3.29 2.28
N SER A 298 3.59 -4.28 2.61
CA SER A 298 2.23 -4.07 3.11
C SER A 298 2.27 -3.61 4.58
N ALA A 299 2.29 -2.31 4.78
CA ALA A 299 2.38 -1.72 6.13
C ALA A 299 0.97 -1.56 6.73
N HIS A 300 0.67 -2.08 7.89
CA HIS A 300 1.38 -3.07 8.72
C HIS A 300 0.42 -4.23 8.97
N ASN A 301 -0.03 -4.88 7.92
CA ASN A 301 -1.05 -5.94 7.93
C ASN A 301 -1.02 -6.75 6.61
N PRO A 302 -1.57 -7.96 6.58
CA PRO A 302 -1.66 -8.77 5.37
C PRO A 302 -2.41 -8.05 4.24
N CYS A 303 -1.81 -8.02 3.06
CA CYS A 303 -2.37 -7.35 1.88
C CYS A 303 -3.55 -8.12 1.27
N SER A 304 -4.27 -7.48 0.32
CA SER A 304 -5.35 -8.10 -0.43
C SER A 304 -4.81 -9.13 -1.43
N LYS A 305 -5.65 -10.09 -1.84
CA LYS A 305 -5.32 -11.00 -2.94
C LYS A 305 -5.20 -10.23 -4.26
N ALA A 306 -6.06 -9.25 -4.47
CA ALA A 306 -6.05 -8.43 -5.68
C ALA A 306 -4.71 -7.71 -5.93
N ILE A 307 -4.06 -7.17 -4.88
CA ILE A 307 -2.74 -6.55 -5.05
C ILE A 307 -1.64 -7.57 -5.37
N LEU A 308 -1.74 -8.80 -4.83
CA LEU A 308 -0.80 -9.88 -5.16
C LEU A 308 -0.95 -10.34 -6.60
N ASP A 309 -2.19 -10.51 -7.09
CA ASP A 309 -2.49 -10.81 -8.48
C ASP A 309 -1.91 -9.73 -9.42
N ALA A 310 -2.02 -8.46 -9.06
CA ALA A 310 -1.42 -7.35 -9.80
C ALA A 310 0.12 -7.38 -9.73
N CYS A 311 0.70 -7.66 -8.56
CA CYS A 311 2.14 -7.81 -8.39
C CYS A 311 2.71 -8.94 -9.24
N ASP A 312 2.02 -10.08 -9.31
CA ASP A 312 2.41 -11.22 -10.12
C ASP A 312 2.44 -10.88 -11.62
N ARG A 313 1.38 -10.22 -12.13
CA ARG A 313 1.28 -9.83 -13.55
C ARG A 313 2.25 -8.72 -13.95
N LEU A 314 2.49 -7.77 -13.04
CA LEU A 314 3.32 -6.59 -13.33
C LEU A 314 4.80 -6.77 -12.93
N GLY A 315 5.17 -7.88 -12.30
CA GLY A 315 6.55 -8.11 -11.84
C GLY A 315 6.96 -7.18 -10.70
N MET A 316 6.07 -6.96 -9.73
CA MET A 316 6.35 -6.21 -8.50
C MET A 316 6.54 -7.19 -7.35
N LEU A 317 7.60 -7.04 -6.58
CA LEU A 317 7.86 -7.90 -5.41
C LEU A 317 7.04 -7.43 -4.22
N MET A 318 6.62 -8.37 -3.36
CA MET A 318 5.86 -8.07 -2.14
C MET A 318 6.53 -8.66 -0.90
N MET A 319 6.74 -7.83 0.12
CA MET A 319 6.96 -8.27 1.49
C MET A 319 5.64 -8.13 2.24
N ASP A 320 4.94 -9.25 2.48
CA ASP A 320 3.67 -9.22 3.21
C ASP A 320 3.93 -9.22 4.72
N GLU A 321 3.27 -8.27 5.43
CA GLU A 321 3.50 -8.04 6.84
C GLU A 321 2.31 -8.48 7.70
N PHE A 322 2.61 -9.12 8.83
CA PHE A 322 1.58 -9.70 9.68
C PHE A 322 0.88 -8.67 10.58
N ALA A 323 1.61 -7.98 11.46
CA ALA A 323 0.96 -7.16 12.48
C ALA A 323 1.82 -5.97 12.95
N ASP A 324 1.17 -4.90 13.37
CA ASP A 324 1.82 -3.71 13.91
C ASP A 324 2.20 -3.83 15.39
N ALA A 325 1.49 -4.64 16.16
CA ALA A 325 1.70 -4.82 17.60
C ALA A 325 1.55 -6.29 18.00
N TRP A 326 2.27 -6.73 19.07
CA TRP A 326 2.23 -8.12 19.53
C TRP A 326 1.56 -8.30 20.89
N THR A 327 2.27 -7.90 21.96
CA THR A 327 1.82 -8.07 23.37
C THR A 327 1.79 -6.78 24.15
N MET A 328 2.28 -5.69 23.55
CA MET A 328 2.22 -4.35 24.10
C MET A 328 1.38 -3.49 23.19
N HIS A 329 0.32 -2.90 23.74
CA HIS A 329 -0.55 -2.02 23.00
C HIS A 329 0.19 -0.80 22.44
N LYS A 330 -0.18 -0.37 21.26
CA LYS A 330 0.16 0.92 20.67
C LYS A 330 -1.02 1.88 20.72
N THR A 331 -2.24 1.34 20.71
CA THR A 331 -3.51 2.04 20.92
C THR A 331 -4.40 1.21 21.83
N LYS A 332 -5.45 1.84 22.42
CA LYS A 332 -6.25 1.22 23.47
C LYS A 332 -6.92 -0.10 23.08
N TYR A 333 -7.45 -0.18 21.87
CA TYR A 333 -8.26 -1.29 21.39
C TYR A 333 -7.63 -2.03 20.20
N ASP A 334 -6.30 -1.96 20.05
CA ASP A 334 -5.60 -2.64 18.97
C ASP A 334 -5.64 -4.18 19.07
N TYR A 335 -5.12 -4.85 18.06
CA TYR A 335 -5.19 -6.29 17.91
C TYR A 335 -4.45 -7.09 19.01
N VAL A 336 -3.65 -6.47 19.84
CA VAL A 336 -2.93 -7.11 20.98
C VAL A 336 -3.87 -7.96 21.83
N THR A 337 -5.12 -7.52 22.04
CA THR A 337 -6.13 -8.23 22.81
C THR A 337 -6.33 -9.68 22.34
N TYR A 338 -6.24 -9.92 21.05
CA TYR A 338 -6.54 -11.22 20.42
C TYR A 338 -5.29 -11.98 19.97
N LEU A 339 -4.19 -11.29 19.73
CA LEU A 339 -3.00 -11.85 19.08
C LEU A 339 -2.49 -13.13 19.76
N LYS A 340 -2.49 -13.18 21.10
CA LYS A 340 -1.99 -14.34 21.85
C LYS A 340 -2.64 -15.65 21.41
N ASP A 341 -3.95 -15.63 21.15
CA ASP A 341 -4.72 -16.80 20.83
C ASP A 341 -4.80 -17.07 19.31
N TRP A 342 -4.69 -16.01 18.49
CA TRP A 342 -4.95 -16.07 17.05
C TRP A 342 -3.70 -16.04 16.16
N TRP A 343 -2.53 -15.61 16.63
CA TRP A 343 -1.35 -15.36 15.77
C TRP A 343 -0.96 -16.53 14.85
N LYS A 344 -1.16 -17.80 15.30
CA LYS A 344 -0.85 -18.96 14.48
C LYS A 344 -1.83 -19.15 13.33
N GLN A 345 -3.13 -18.93 13.63
CA GLN A 345 -4.15 -19.03 12.60
C GLN A 345 -3.98 -17.91 11.58
N ASP A 346 -3.75 -16.67 12.05
CA ASP A 346 -3.57 -15.52 11.16
C ASP A 346 -2.34 -15.64 10.28
N LEU A 347 -1.20 -16.09 10.81
CA LEU A 347 0.00 -16.37 10.01
C LEU A 347 -0.23 -17.50 9.01
N LYS A 348 -1.00 -18.54 9.40
CA LYS A 348 -1.36 -19.61 8.48
C LYS A 348 -2.23 -19.10 7.34
N ASP A 349 -3.26 -18.31 7.64
CA ASP A 349 -4.17 -17.77 6.63
C ASP A 349 -3.44 -16.80 5.68
N MET A 350 -2.51 -15.97 6.19
CA MET A 350 -1.64 -15.12 5.38
C MET A 350 -0.80 -15.97 4.41
N VAL A 351 -0.10 -16.98 4.90
CA VAL A 351 0.75 -17.85 4.07
C VAL A 351 -0.09 -18.67 3.08
N GLU A 352 -1.28 -19.13 3.46
CA GLU A 352 -2.17 -19.87 2.53
C GLU A 352 -2.63 -19.00 1.36
N LYS A 353 -2.91 -17.72 1.61
CA LYS A 353 -3.18 -16.73 0.57
C LYS A 353 -1.96 -16.50 -0.33
N ASP A 354 -0.77 -16.41 0.24
CA ASP A 354 0.45 -15.95 -0.43
C ASP A 354 1.20 -17.04 -1.19
N TYR A 355 0.99 -18.31 -0.86
CA TYR A 355 1.91 -19.42 -1.20
C TYR A 355 2.19 -19.52 -2.70
N ASN A 356 1.17 -19.45 -3.55
CA ASN A 356 1.30 -19.60 -5.01
C ASN A 356 1.73 -18.31 -5.71
N HIS A 357 1.74 -17.15 -5.02
CA HIS A 357 2.13 -15.87 -5.62
C HIS A 357 3.65 -15.75 -5.75
N PRO A 358 4.21 -15.72 -6.97
CA PRO A 358 5.66 -15.59 -7.17
C PRO A 358 6.18 -14.22 -6.73
N SER A 359 5.35 -13.19 -6.70
CA SER A 359 5.67 -11.83 -6.24
C SER A 359 6.01 -11.75 -4.76
N VAL A 360 5.44 -12.61 -3.91
CA VAL A 360 5.74 -12.63 -2.47
C VAL A 360 7.15 -13.17 -2.25
N ILE A 361 8.05 -12.34 -1.72
CA ILE A 361 9.47 -12.66 -1.57
C ILE A 361 9.95 -12.72 -0.12
N ALA A 362 9.15 -12.25 0.81
CA ALA A 362 9.46 -12.28 2.25
C ALA A 362 8.19 -12.13 3.09
N TYR A 363 8.22 -12.65 4.30
CA TYR A 363 7.23 -12.37 5.33
C TYR A 363 7.81 -11.46 6.41
N SER A 364 7.04 -10.45 6.84
CA SER A 364 7.40 -9.63 8.00
C SER A 364 6.48 -9.94 9.16
N THR A 365 7.06 -10.23 10.33
CA THR A 365 6.29 -10.63 11.52
C THR A 365 5.74 -9.46 12.31
N GLY A 366 6.24 -8.25 12.06
CA GLY A 366 5.76 -7.07 12.77
C GLY A 366 6.51 -5.79 12.48
N ASN A 367 5.93 -4.69 12.92
CA ASN A 367 6.47 -3.35 12.77
C ASN A 367 6.71 -2.68 14.12
N GLU A 368 7.93 -2.19 14.37
CA GLU A 368 8.31 -1.38 15.52
C GLU A 368 7.78 -1.91 16.88
N VAL A 369 7.82 -3.23 17.02
CA VAL A 369 7.34 -3.92 18.23
C VAL A 369 8.37 -3.80 19.34
N ALA A 370 8.03 -3.06 20.38
CA ALA A 370 8.94 -2.70 21.48
C ALA A 370 9.42 -3.93 22.27
N GLU A 371 8.67 -5.02 22.22
CA GLU A 371 8.99 -6.29 22.87
C GLU A 371 10.27 -6.93 22.36
N THR A 372 10.68 -6.62 21.14
CA THR A 372 11.95 -7.11 20.57
C THR A 372 13.21 -6.69 21.34
N ALA A 373 13.09 -5.72 22.25
CA ALA A 373 14.15 -5.35 23.21
C ALA A 373 14.18 -6.21 24.49
N ARG A 374 13.21 -7.13 24.68
CA ARG A 374 12.99 -7.92 25.89
C ARG A 374 13.12 -9.42 25.61
N PRO A 375 13.52 -10.24 26.60
CA PRO A 375 13.71 -11.70 26.39
C PRO A 375 12.50 -12.41 25.78
N GLU A 376 11.28 -12.08 26.26
CA GLU A 376 10.04 -12.71 25.82
C GLU A 376 9.74 -12.39 24.34
N GLY A 377 9.93 -11.14 23.93
CA GLY A 377 9.74 -10.72 22.54
C GLY A 377 10.81 -11.26 21.61
N ILE A 378 12.07 -11.33 22.06
CA ILE A 378 13.15 -11.99 21.33
C ILE A 378 12.79 -13.46 21.08
N ALA A 379 12.32 -14.17 22.11
CA ALA A 379 11.89 -15.55 21.99
C ALA A 379 10.66 -15.68 21.07
N PHE A 380 9.74 -14.71 21.10
CA PHE A 380 8.55 -14.70 20.24
C PHE A 380 8.92 -14.46 18.78
N THR A 381 9.85 -13.56 18.48
CA THR A 381 10.42 -13.40 17.13
C THR A 381 10.86 -14.75 16.56
N GLY A 382 11.67 -15.51 17.33
CA GLY A 382 12.13 -16.83 16.90
C GLY A 382 11.03 -17.88 16.75
N ARG A 383 9.96 -17.83 17.58
CA ARG A 383 8.81 -18.72 17.42
C ARG A 383 8.04 -18.45 16.12
N MET A 384 7.78 -17.18 15.81
CA MET A 384 7.09 -16.81 14.57
C MET A 384 7.91 -17.17 13.33
N THR A 385 9.22 -16.87 13.31
CA THR A 385 10.12 -17.23 12.21
C THR A 385 10.09 -18.75 11.95
N ARG A 386 10.26 -19.56 12.99
CA ARG A 386 10.18 -21.03 12.83
C ARG A 386 8.81 -21.51 12.38
N TYR A 387 7.74 -20.87 12.82
CA TYR A 387 6.39 -21.23 12.40
C TYR A 387 6.15 -20.90 10.93
N LEU A 388 6.59 -19.74 10.48
CA LEU A 388 6.53 -19.36 9.06
C LEU A 388 7.34 -20.32 8.19
N HIS A 389 8.59 -20.65 8.57
CA HIS A 389 9.39 -21.65 7.84
C HIS A 389 8.76 -23.05 7.81
N LYS A 390 7.94 -23.40 8.82
CA LYS A 390 7.17 -24.64 8.79
C LYS A 390 6.03 -24.59 7.77
N LEU A 391 5.40 -23.43 7.61
CA LEU A 391 4.31 -23.22 6.65
C LEU A 391 4.84 -23.05 5.23
N ASP A 392 5.92 -22.29 5.09
CA ASP A 392 6.59 -21.99 3.83
C ASP A 392 8.12 -21.81 4.04
N PRO A 393 8.94 -22.80 3.71
CA PRO A 393 10.39 -22.73 3.82
C PRO A 393 11.05 -21.97 2.65
N THR A 394 10.29 -21.53 1.64
CA THR A 394 10.81 -20.97 0.39
C THR A 394 11.02 -19.46 0.45
N ARG A 395 10.61 -18.79 1.53
CA ARG A 395 10.68 -17.35 1.71
C ARG A 395 11.37 -16.96 3.03
N PRO A 396 12.23 -15.92 3.01
CA PRO A 396 12.84 -15.40 4.24
C PRO A 396 11.85 -14.65 5.11
N VAL A 397 12.18 -14.56 6.40
CA VAL A 397 11.37 -13.89 7.41
C VAL A 397 12.11 -12.68 7.97
N SER A 398 11.39 -11.57 8.15
CA SER A 398 11.86 -10.30 8.69
C SER A 398 10.99 -9.80 9.84
N CYS A 399 11.39 -8.71 10.46
CA CYS A 399 10.60 -7.87 11.34
C CYS A 399 11.17 -6.45 11.32
N GLY A 400 10.33 -5.44 11.11
CA GLY A 400 10.75 -4.04 11.14
C GLY A 400 11.01 -3.56 12.56
N ILE A 401 12.27 -3.20 12.89
CA ILE A 401 12.64 -2.70 14.20
C ILE A 401 13.13 -1.26 14.11
N ASN A 402 12.42 -0.33 14.73
CA ASN A 402 12.95 1.01 14.97
C ASN A 402 14.01 0.94 16.06
N ILE A 403 15.26 1.00 15.62
CA ILE A 403 16.42 0.70 16.46
C ILE A 403 16.52 1.65 17.65
N PHE A 404 16.29 2.94 17.41
CA PHE A 404 16.40 3.95 18.46
C PHE A 404 15.20 3.91 19.41
N PHE A 405 13.99 3.80 18.88
CA PHE A 405 12.78 3.74 19.70
C PHE A 405 12.70 2.45 20.54
N ASN A 406 13.21 1.34 19.99
CA ASN A 406 13.32 0.08 20.73
C ASN A 406 14.17 0.24 22.00
N PHE A 407 15.28 0.99 21.92
CA PHE A 407 16.07 1.32 23.09
C PHE A 407 15.30 2.24 24.06
N LEU A 408 14.70 3.34 23.58
CA LEU A 408 13.94 4.26 24.42
C LEU A 408 12.80 3.55 25.15
N SER A 409 12.06 2.71 24.47
CA SER A 409 11.00 1.87 25.02
C SER A 409 11.53 0.91 26.11
N SER A 410 12.73 0.35 25.91
CA SER A 410 13.35 -0.56 26.89
C SER A 410 13.69 0.09 28.24
N ILE A 411 13.79 1.42 28.27
CA ILE A 411 14.01 2.22 29.49
C ILE A 411 12.72 2.94 29.95
N GLY A 412 11.56 2.57 29.39
CA GLY A 412 10.24 3.07 29.81
C GLY A 412 9.78 4.37 29.16
N LEU A 413 10.53 4.93 28.20
CA LEU A 413 10.13 6.11 27.45
C LEU A 413 9.19 5.73 26.28
N GLY A 414 8.12 6.51 26.08
CA GLY A 414 7.18 6.32 24.96
C GLY A 414 6.37 5.02 24.97
N VAL A 415 6.39 4.27 26.08
CA VAL A 415 5.58 3.05 26.20
C VAL A 415 4.12 3.43 26.42
N TYR A 416 3.23 2.84 25.63
CA TYR A 416 1.79 3.00 25.77
C TYR A 416 1.32 2.47 27.15
N SER A 417 0.36 3.17 27.74
CA SER A 417 -0.34 2.76 28.97
C SER A 417 -1.72 3.42 28.95
N ASP A 418 -2.77 2.64 29.17
CA ASP A 418 -4.15 3.14 29.26
C ASP A 418 -4.28 4.23 30.32
N GLU A 419 -3.70 4.05 31.50
CA GLU A 419 -3.72 5.04 32.58
C GLU A 419 -3.11 6.39 32.14
N LYS A 420 -2.01 6.35 31.38
CA LYS A 420 -1.39 7.57 30.83
C LYS A 420 -2.27 8.21 29.76
N ALA A 421 -2.83 7.42 28.86
CA ALA A 421 -3.69 7.90 27.78
C ALA A 421 -4.97 8.55 28.35
N GLU A 422 -5.61 7.92 29.33
CA GLU A 422 -6.79 8.46 30.01
C GLU A 422 -6.47 9.73 30.81
N LYS A 423 -5.38 9.73 31.57
CA LYS A 423 -4.96 10.91 32.34
C LYS A 423 -4.66 12.13 31.46
N GLU A 424 -4.03 11.95 30.31
CA GLU A 424 -3.75 13.04 29.37
C GLU A 424 -5.02 13.51 28.66
N SER A 425 -5.96 12.58 28.36
CA SER A 425 -7.28 12.89 27.78
C SER A 425 -8.11 13.72 28.77
N ASP A 426 -8.18 13.32 30.04
CA ASP A 426 -8.89 14.04 31.10
C ASP A 426 -8.27 15.41 31.36
N ALA A 427 -6.94 15.52 31.34
CA ALA A 427 -6.24 16.77 31.49
C ALA A 427 -6.52 17.77 30.36
N ALA A 428 -6.64 17.27 29.12
CA ALA A 428 -6.98 18.08 27.97
C ALA A 428 -8.45 18.55 28.04
N ALA A 429 -9.37 17.66 28.42
CA ALA A 429 -10.80 17.99 28.59
C ALA A 429 -11.03 19.05 29.67
N LYS A 430 -10.36 18.94 30.81
CA LYS A 430 -10.43 19.93 31.95
C LYS A 430 -9.91 21.31 31.56
N LYS A 431 -9.09 21.44 30.53
CA LYS A 431 -8.47 22.70 30.06
C LYS A 431 -9.24 23.37 28.93
N GLY A 432 -10.45 22.92 28.64
CA GLY A 432 -11.36 23.56 27.66
C GLY A 432 -11.02 23.28 26.21
N GLY A 433 -10.39 22.13 25.90
CA GLY A 433 -10.18 21.65 24.53
C GLY A 433 -9.12 22.41 23.71
N SER A 434 -8.56 23.50 24.20
CA SER A 434 -7.58 24.32 23.46
C SER A 434 -6.12 23.90 23.66
N GLN A 435 -5.82 22.93 24.51
CA GLN A 435 -4.46 22.37 24.65
C GLN A 435 -4.40 20.96 24.08
N LYS A 436 -3.48 20.77 23.14
CA LYS A 436 -3.20 19.44 22.56
C LYS A 436 -2.87 18.46 23.67
N LYS A 437 -3.51 17.29 23.66
CA LYS A 437 -3.18 16.11 24.44
C LYS A 437 -1.69 15.77 24.28
N LYS A 438 -1.03 15.40 25.38
CA LYS A 438 0.34 14.89 25.24
C LYS A 438 0.35 13.52 24.59
N PRO A 439 1.23 13.30 23.60
CA PRO A 439 1.29 12.05 22.87
C PRO A 439 1.72 10.89 23.75
N VAL A 440 1.13 9.73 23.54
CA VAL A 440 1.42 8.48 24.26
C VAL A 440 1.68 7.36 23.24
N GLY A 441 2.62 6.47 23.53
CA GLY A 441 2.93 5.36 22.64
C GLY A 441 3.61 5.83 21.34
N SER A 442 3.14 5.33 20.18
CA SER A 442 3.74 5.65 18.89
C SER A 442 3.65 7.14 18.52
N GLU A 443 2.59 7.83 18.94
CA GLU A 443 2.44 9.27 18.71
C GLU A 443 3.58 10.07 19.36
N PHE A 444 4.05 9.64 20.54
CA PHE A 444 5.21 10.24 21.21
C PHE A 444 6.46 10.16 20.32
N TYR A 445 6.71 9.00 19.72
CA TYR A 445 7.87 8.80 18.86
C TYR A 445 7.76 9.59 17.55
N ASN A 446 6.57 9.65 16.94
CA ASN A 446 6.33 10.43 15.74
C ASN A 446 6.54 11.92 15.99
N GLN A 447 6.01 12.46 17.08
CA GLN A 447 6.25 13.86 17.44
C GLN A 447 7.73 14.13 17.78
N LEU A 448 8.40 13.20 18.48
CA LEU A 448 9.83 13.31 18.74
C LEU A 448 10.64 13.37 17.44
N ALA A 449 10.32 12.50 16.48
CA ALA A 449 10.97 12.47 15.17
C ALA A 449 10.69 13.75 14.36
N CYS A 450 9.47 14.29 14.40
CA CYS A 450 9.13 15.56 13.78
C CYS A 450 9.92 16.74 14.35
N LEU A 451 10.06 16.78 15.70
CA LEU A 451 10.75 17.86 16.40
C LEU A 451 12.28 17.78 16.23
N MET A 452 12.85 16.59 16.39
CA MET A 452 14.31 16.38 16.41
C MET A 452 14.91 16.14 15.03
N GLY A 453 14.07 15.74 14.06
CA GLY A 453 14.46 15.49 12.69
C GLY A 453 15.17 14.14 12.49
N ASP A 454 15.34 13.78 11.21
CA ASP A 454 15.89 12.50 10.75
C ASP A 454 17.32 12.21 11.24
N LYS A 455 18.16 13.23 11.34
CA LYS A 455 19.55 13.06 11.79
C LYS A 455 19.66 12.58 13.23
N PHE A 456 18.77 13.04 14.10
CA PHE A 456 18.74 12.62 15.50
C PHE A 456 18.36 11.13 15.61
N MET A 457 17.36 10.68 14.88
CA MET A 457 16.97 9.26 14.87
C MET A 457 18.10 8.37 14.36
N LYS A 458 18.70 8.75 13.22
CA LYS A 458 19.82 7.99 12.61
C LYS A 458 21.05 7.94 13.52
N PHE A 459 21.38 9.05 14.19
CA PHE A 459 22.48 9.09 15.18
C PHE A 459 22.15 8.21 16.39
N GLY A 460 20.95 8.36 16.96
CA GLY A 460 20.49 7.55 18.08
C GLY A 460 20.61 6.06 17.81
N ALA A 461 20.21 5.62 16.59
CA ALA A 461 20.33 4.23 16.18
C ALA A 461 21.78 3.70 16.20
N THR A 462 22.82 4.54 16.09
CA THR A 462 24.23 4.12 16.10
C THR A 462 24.80 3.83 17.51
N LEU A 463 24.08 4.19 18.55
CA LEU A 463 24.53 4.05 19.95
C LEU A 463 24.64 2.57 20.34
N TYR A 464 25.63 2.25 21.18
CA TYR A 464 25.86 0.89 21.66
C TYR A 464 24.67 0.30 22.45
N PRO A 465 23.95 1.03 23.30
CA PRO A 465 22.76 0.50 23.96
C PRO A 465 21.66 0.06 22.97
N CYS A 466 21.52 0.75 21.84
CA CYS A 466 20.57 0.37 20.78
C CYS A 466 20.93 -0.97 20.14
N ASP A 467 22.23 -1.24 19.94
CA ASP A 467 22.70 -2.54 19.47
C ASP A 467 22.42 -3.66 20.49
N LEU A 468 22.67 -3.43 21.77
CA LEU A 468 22.38 -4.39 22.84
C LEU A 468 20.91 -4.80 22.85
N LYS A 469 20.00 -3.88 22.56
CA LYS A 469 18.55 -4.08 22.63
C LYS A 469 17.93 -4.65 21.34
N THR A 470 18.65 -4.66 20.22
CA THR A 470 18.14 -5.16 18.94
C THR A 470 18.81 -6.44 18.45
N ARG A 471 20.08 -6.70 18.82
CA ARG A 471 20.87 -7.83 18.28
C ARG A 471 20.25 -9.20 18.54
N GLY A 472 19.53 -9.38 19.66
CA GLY A 472 18.91 -10.65 20.03
C GLY A 472 17.72 -10.99 19.09
N ALA A 473 16.89 -10.01 18.77
CA ALA A 473 15.79 -10.18 17.84
C ALA A 473 16.33 -10.43 16.41
N TYR A 474 17.30 -9.63 15.95
CA TYR A 474 17.92 -9.79 14.64
C TYR A 474 18.57 -11.18 14.42
N ALA A 475 19.02 -11.84 15.48
CA ALA A 475 19.57 -13.19 15.39
C ALA A 475 18.50 -14.29 15.14
N ASN A 476 17.24 -13.95 15.25
CA ASN A 476 16.10 -14.86 15.10
C ASN A 476 15.31 -14.68 13.78
N MET A 477 15.82 -13.89 12.84
CA MET A 477 15.19 -13.64 11.55
C MET A 477 16.23 -13.80 10.42
N ASP A 478 15.78 -14.03 9.21
CA ASP A 478 16.64 -14.19 8.02
C ASP A 478 17.13 -12.83 7.52
N LEU A 479 16.22 -11.86 7.44
CA LEU A 479 16.49 -10.49 7.03
C LEU A 479 16.28 -9.56 8.22
N ALA A 480 17.34 -8.94 8.70
CA ALA A 480 17.24 -7.98 9.80
C ALA A 480 16.60 -6.67 9.31
N GLY A 481 15.36 -6.40 9.72
CA GLY A 481 14.59 -5.23 9.31
C GLY A 481 14.96 -4.00 10.14
N TYR A 482 15.57 -2.99 9.50
CA TYR A 482 16.04 -1.76 10.13
C TYR A 482 15.10 -0.60 9.76
N ASN A 483 14.33 -0.10 10.74
CA ASN A 483 13.59 1.16 10.56
C ASN A 483 14.52 2.33 10.94
N TYR A 484 14.77 3.23 9.97
CA TYR A 484 15.57 4.46 10.10
C TYR A 484 17.02 4.27 10.57
N GLY A 485 17.61 3.09 10.30
CA GLY A 485 18.92 2.68 10.80
C GLY A 485 20.08 2.73 9.82
N ILE A 486 19.96 3.43 8.67
CA ILE A 486 20.94 3.37 7.57
C ILE A 486 22.39 3.70 7.99
N TRP A 487 22.61 4.57 8.99
CA TRP A 487 23.95 4.89 9.46
C TRP A 487 24.64 3.72 10.19
N ARG A 488 23.93 2.64 10.52
CA ARG A 488 24.49 1.41 11.09
C ARG A 488 24.98 0.41 10.04
N TYR A 489 24.47 0.45 8.80
CA TYR A 489 24.72 -0.61 7.81
C TYR A 489 26.19 -1.03 7.71
N LYS A 490 27.10 -0.10 7.41
CA LYS A 490 28.54 -0.40 7.28
C LYS A 490 29.20 -0.93 8.56
N LYS A 491 28.74 -0.47 9.73
CA LYS A 491 29.24 -0.93 11.04
C LYS A 491 28.74 -2.34 11.33
N ASP A 492 27.48 -2.60 11.08
CA ASP A 492 26.82 -3.86 11.42
C ASP A 492 27.22 -4.98 10.48
N MET A 493 27.46 -4.74 9.19
CA MET A 493 28.06 -5.72 8.28
C MET A 493 29.42 -6.22 8.77
N LYS A 494 30.26 -5.34 9.33
CA LYS A 494 31.55 -5.74 9.91
C LYS A 494 31.40 -6.51 11.22
N LYS A 495 30.45 -6.12 12.06
CA LYS A 495 30.22 -6.71 13.37
C LYS A 495 29.48 -8.04 13.31
N TYR A 496 28.58 -8.19 12.36
CA TYR A 496 27.69 -9.33 12.16
C TYR A 496 27.81 -9.84 10.71
N PRO A 497 28.90 -10.53 10.34
CA PRO A 497 29.20 -10.88 8.95
C PRO A 497 28.18 -11.83 8.30
N ASN A 498 27.36 -12.52 9.10
CA ASN A 498 26.31 -13.43 8.61
C ASN A 498 24.92 -12.78 8.57
N ARG A 499 24.83 -11.44 8.81
CA ARG A 499 23.56 -10.74 8.84
C ARG A 499 23.22 -10.13 7.49
N LEU A 500 22.07 -10.47 6.94
CA LEU A 500 21.43 -9.72 5.87
C LEU A 500 20.67 -8.54 6.46
N ILE A 501 20.83 -7.36 5.87
CA ILE A 501 20.22 -6.11 6.35
C ILE A 501 19.21 -5.64 5.32
N LEU A 502 18.01 -5.34 5.80
CA LEU A 502 16.91 -4.75 5.05
C LEU A 502 16.52 -3.42 5.70
N GLY A 503 16.53 -2.33 4.95
CA GLY A 503 15.89 -1.09 5.36
C GLY A 503 14.37 -1.27 5.27
N SER A 504 13.74 -1.79 6.32
CA SER A 504 12.31 -2.08 6.31
C SER A 504 11.46 -0.80 6.33
N GLU A 505 12.06 0.34 6.80
CA GLU A 505 11.41 1.64 6.76
C GLU A 505 12.48 2.76 6.79
N THR A 506 12.45 3.67 5.82
CA THR A 506 13.52 4.63 5.60
C THR A 506 13.02 6.00 5.16
N PHE A 507 13.89 7.01 5.28
CA PHE A 507 13.59 8.35 4.80
C PHE A 507 13.93 8.51 3.31
N CYS A 508 13.06 9.16 2.55
CA CYS A 508 13.28 9.50 1.13
C CYS A 508 14.65 10.13 0.86
N LYS A 509 15.09 11.04 1.72
CA LYS A 509 16.36 11.78 1.55
C LYS A 509 17.60 10.89 1.61
N ASP A 510 17.48 9.65 2.08
CA ASP A 510 18.55 8.69 2.20
C ASP A 510 18.67 7.74 0.97
N ALA A 511 17.78 7.84 -0.02
CA ALA A 511 17.76 6.96 -1.19
C ALA A 511 19.11 6.89 -1.92
N TRP A 512 19.79 8.03 -2.12
CA TRP A 512 21.12 8.07 -2.73
C TRP A 512 22.20 7.29 -1.92
N LEU A 513 22.13 7.41 -0.60
CA LEU A 513 23.09 6.75 0.32
C LEU A 513 22.84 5.25 0.39
N PHE A 514 21.58 4.86 0.47
CA PHE A 514 21.18 3.47 0.40
C PHE A 514 21.71 2.82 -0.88
N TRP A 515 21.45 3.43 -2.03
CA TRP A 515 21.83 2.87 -3.32
C TRP A 515 23.34 2.70 -3.45
N ASP A 516 24.12 3.72 -3.06
CA ASP A 516 25.59 3.65 -3.07
C ASP A 516 26.16 2.55 -2.16
N ILE A 517 25.51 2.29 -1.00
CA ILE A 517 25.93 1.21 -0.11
C ILE A 517 25.51 -0.15 -0.68
N ALA A 518 24.27 -0.27 -1.13
CA ALA A 518 23.71 -1.55 -1.54
C ALA A 518 24.36 -2.12 -2.78
N LYS A 519 24.69 -1.29 -3.78
CA LYS A 519 25.35 -1.75 -5.02
C LYS A 519 26.66 -2.52 -4.73
N GLU A 520 27.44 -2.05 -3.78
CA GLU A 520 28.77 -2.60 -3.46
C GLU A 520 28.72 -3.71 -2.40
N ASN A 521 27.60 -3.88 -1.69
CA ASN A 521 27.52 -4.75 -0.52
C ASN A 521 26.34 -5.71 -0.60
N PRO A 522 26.55 -6.97 -1.04
CA PRO A 522 25.48 -7.97 -1.14
C PRO A 522 24.64 -8.17 0.15
N PRO A 523 25.21 -8.09 1.38
CA PRO A 523 24.41 -8.21 2.60
C PRO A 523 23.32 -7.15 2.78
N ILE A 524 23.36 -6.05 2.03
CA ILE A 524 22.26 -5.06 1.99
C ILE A 524 21.29 -5.50 0.90
N VAL A 525 20.15 -6.06 1.31
CA VAL A 525 19.20 -6.68 0.37
C VAL A 525 18.21 -5.69 -0.21
N GLY A 526 17.95 -4.58 0.48
CA GLY A 526 17.00 -3.58 -0.01
C GLY A 526 16.66 -2.49 1.00
N ASP A 527 15.75 -1.64 0.57
CA ASP A 527 15.26 -0.47 1.31
C ASP A 527 13.79 -0.22 0.96
N PHE A 528 12.96 0.12 1.95
CA PHE A 528 11.55 0.48 1.77
C PHE A 528 11.30 1.89 2.30
N VAL A 529 11.01 2.83 1.41
CA VAL A 529 10.75 4.22 1.80
C VAL A 529 9.40 4.35 2.50
N TRP A 530 9.33 5.17 3.54
CA TRP A 530 8.08 5.63 4.13
C TRP A 530 7.70 7.00 3.55
N ALA A 531 6.65 7.13 2.71
CA ALA A 531 5.88 6.05 2.13
C ALA A 531 5.88 6.17 0.61
N GLY A 532 5.49 5.11 -0.09
CA GLY A 532 5.41 5.11 -1.55
C GLY A 532 4.28 6.00 -2.06
N MET A 533 3.04 5.65 -1.80
CA MET A 533 1.84 6.44 -2.09
C MET A 533 1.29 7.05 -0.80
N ASP A 534 0.71 8.24 -0.91
CA ASP A 534 0.02 8.90 0.20
C ASP A 534 -1.29 8.19 0.55
N TYR A 535 -1.74 8.31 1.79
CA TYR A 535 -2.79 7.51 2.39
C TYR A 535 -3.61 8.32 3.41
N ILE A 536 -4.79 7.82 3.76
CA ILE A 536 -5.65 8.41 4.78
C ILE A 536 -5.12 8.08 6.19
N GLY A 537 -5.17 9.05 7.09
CA GLY A 537 -4.73 8.89 8.48
C GLY A 537 -3.27 9.25 8.71
N GLU A 538 -2.73 8.88 9.87
CA GLU A 538 -1.39 9.27 10.36
C GLU A 538 -1.09 10.77 10.14
N THR A 539 -2.07 11.61 10.35
CA THR A 539 -1.96 13.06 10.07
C THR A 539 -0.84 13.69 10.91
N GLY A 540 -0.06 14.57 10.29
CA GLY A 540 1.12 15.17 10.93
C GLY A 540 2.43 14.44 10.65
N MET A 541 2.43 13.28 9.98
CA MET A 541 3.64 12.61 9.48
C MET A 541 4.27 13.41 8.33
N GLY A 542 3.44 13.90 7.39
CA GLY A 542 3.88 14.73 6.28
C GLY A 542 4.21 16.16 6.67
N ALA A 543 4.67 16.94 5.69
CA ALA A 543 4.92 18.35 5.87
C ALA A 543 3.60 19.14 5.99
N PRO A 544 3.52 20.15 6.87
CA PRO A 544 2.43 21.11 6.86
C PRO A 544 2.34 21.82 5.49
N GLU A 545 1.11 22.11 5.05
CA GLU A 545 0.87 22.85 3.83
C GLU A 545 1.11 24.36 4.04
N TYR A 546 1.25 25.10 2.93
CA TYR A 546 1.25 26.55 2.95
C TYR A 546 -0.09 27.09 3.49
N GLY A 547 -0.07 28.27 4.10
CA GLY A 547 -1.22 28.82 4.83
C GLY A 547 -2.52 28.91 4.03
N ASP A 548 -2.45 29.17 2.72
CA ASP A 548 -3.61 29.29 1.81
C ASP A 548 -4.26 27.95 1.44
N TYR A 549 -3.57 26.82 1.69
CA TYR A 549 -4.14 25.48 1.54
C TYR A 549 -4.61 24.88 2.87
N LYS A 550 -4.22 25.46 4.01
CA LYS A 550 -4.74 25.04 5.32
C LYS A 550 -6.19 25.45 5.45
N MET A 551 -6.95 24.59 6.08
CA MET A 551 -8.32 24.88 6.44
C MET A 551 -8.39 25.74 7.71
N THR A 552 -9.57 26.27 8.01
CA THR A 552 -9.85 27.00 9.24
C THR A 552 -9.88 26.07 10.44
N GLU A 553 -10.03 26.58 11.65
CA GLU A 553 -9.97 25.80 12.91
C GLU A 553 -10.96 24.63 12.98
N ASP A 554 -12.04 24.66 12.19
CA ASP A 554 -13.09 23.63 12.18
C ASP A 554 -12.73 22.41 11.31
N GLU A 555 -11.59 22.43 10.60
CA GLU A 555 -11.22 21.41 9.63
C GLU A 555 -9.91 20.74 10.01
N THR A 556 -9.86 19.42 9.80
CA THR A 556 -8.77 18.57 10.24
C THR A 556 -8.01 17.98 9.05
N GLN A 557 -6.70 17.80 9.22
CA GLN A 557 -5.88 17.12 8.23
C GLN A 557 -6.34 15.66 8.09
N MET A 558 -6.45 15.16 6.86
CA MET A 558 -7.00 13.83 6.56
C MET A 558 -5.94 12.80 6.19
N THR A 559 -4.87 13.24 5.51
CA THR A 559 -3.85 12.32 4.96
C THR A 559 -2.50 12.48 5.64
N GLY A 560 -1.64 11.47 5.50
CA GLY A 560 -0.26 11.49 5.99
C GLY A 560 0.58 12.59 5.35
N GLY A 561 0.37 12.89 4.08
CA GLY A 561 1.03 13.96 3.32
C GLY A 561 2.49 13.69 2.99
N ASN A 562 2.98 12.46 3.15
CA ASN A 562 4.37 12.05 2.99
C ASN A 562 4.63 11.01 1.88
N GLY A 563 3.61 10.64 1.11
CA GLY A 563 3.78 9.76 -0.05
C GLY A 563 4.65 10.38 -1.15
N ARG A 564 5.45 9.57 -1.82
CA ARG A 564 6.23 9.96 -3.02
C ARG A 564 5.29 10.16 -4.22
N ILE A 565 4.23 9.36 -4.25
CA ILE A 565 3.08 9.51 -5.12
C ILE A 565 1.97 10.08 -4.22
N ASP A 566 1.29 11.14 -4.65
CA ASP A 566 0.20 11.69 -3.85
C ASP A 566 -1.05 10.81 -3.91
N ILE A 567 -2.04 11.09 -3.06
CA ILE A 567 -3.26 10.28 -2.95
C ILE A 567 -4.09 10.23 -4.25
N THR A 568 -3.87 11.15 -5.18
CA THR A 568 -4.49 11.13 -6.52
C THR A 568 -3.72 10.26 -7.52
N GLY A 569 -2.57 9.71 -7.13
CA GLY A 569 -1.70 8.93 -8.00
C GLY A 569 -0.72 9.77 -8.82
N LYS A 570 -0.59 11.06 -8.54
CA LYS A 570 0.39 11.90 -9.22
C LYS A 570 1.76 11.77 -8.56
N ARG A 571 2.79 11.65 -9.41
CA ARG A 571 4.19 11.72 -8.99
C ARG A 571 4.52 13.09 -8.39
N ARG A 572 5.11 13.09 -7.20
CA ARG A 572 5.71 14.30 -6.59
C ARG A 572 7.18 14.44 -7.01
N ALA A 573 7.73 15.65 -6.90
CA ALA A 573 9.15 15.90 -7.15
C ALA A 573 10.10 15.02 -6.30
N GLU A 574 9.65 14.55 -5.18
CA GLU A 574 10.36 13.60 -4.32
C GLU A 574 10.50 12.20 -4.96
N ALA A 575 9.51 11.76 -5.76
CA ALA A 575 9.63 10.52 -6.53
C ALA A 575 10.57 10.73 -7.73
N ALA A 576 10.51 11.88 -8.40
CA ALA A 576 11.47 12.24 -9.45
C ALA A 576 12.92 12.25 -8.91
N TYR A 577 13.13 12.80 -7.71
CA TYR A 577 14.41 12.68 -7.00
C TYR A 577 14.80 11.21 -6.75
N THR A 578 13.86 10.38 -6.29
CA THR A 578 14.13 8.97 -5.95
C THR A 578 14.51 8.17 -7.20
N LEU A 579 13.83 8.36 -8.34
CA LEU A 579 14.19 7.77 -9.63
C LEU A 579 15.67 7.98 -9.98
N VAL A 580 16.13 9.23 -9.91
CA VAL A 580 17.52 9.57 -10.18
C VAL A 580 18.46 9.04 -9.09
N ALA A 581 18.07 9.17 -7.81
CA ALA A 581 18.89 8.70 -6.70
C ALA A 581 19.13 7.19 -6.71
N LEU A 582 18.18 6.41 -7.21
CA LEU A 582 18.26 4.95 -7.37
C LEU A 582 18.73 4.51 -8.78
N GLU A 583 19.19 5.44 -9.61
CA GLU A 583 19.67 5.19 -10.99
C GLU A 583 18.63 4.48 -11.88
N GLN A 584 17.34 4.78 -11.66
CA GLN A 584 16.24 4.31 -12.52
C GLN A 584 15.95 5.28 -13.67
N GLU A 585 16.43 6.51 -13.54
CA GLU A 585 16.41 7.56 -14.54
C GLU A 585 17.79 8.24 -14.54
N GLU A 586 18.37 8.45 -15.71
CA GLU A 586 19.70 9.10 -15.80
C GLU A 586 19.61 10.59 -15.37
N GLY A 587 18.50 11.20 -15.63
CA GLY A 587 18.29 12.63 -15.39
C GLY A 587 19.07 13.51 -16.40
N PRO A 588 19.09 14.83 -16.19
CA PRO A 588 18.57 15.53 -15.01
C PRO A 588 17.03 15.61 -15.02
N LEU A 589 16.42 15.64 -13.83
CA LEU A 589 15.02 16.03 -13.65
C LEU A 589 14.97 17.36 -12.87
N ILE A 590 13.85 18.10 -12.96
CA ILE A 590 13.71 19.41 -12.35
C ILE A 590 12.49 19.45 -11.45
N GLY A 591 12.69 19.87 -10.19
CA GLY A 591 11.63 20.34 -9.30
C GLY A 591 11.76 21.83 -9.04
N VAL A 592 10.64 22.54 -8.89
CA VAL A 592 10.63 23.97 -8.58
C VAL A 592 9.79 24.19 -7.32
N GLN A 593 10.38 24.83 -6.31
CA GLN A 593 9.60 25.25 -5.14
C GLN A 593 8.61 26.33 -5.59
N PRO A 594 7.34 26.32 -5.15
CA PRO A 594 6.33 27.28 -5.58
C PRO A 594 6.81 28.72 -5.47
N VAL A 595 6.80 29.44 -6.60
CA VAL A 595 7.45 30.75 -6.74
C VAL A 595 6.61 31.88 -6.10
N ASP A 596 5.29 31.70 -6.07
CA ASP A 596 4.31 32.60 -5.47
C ASP A 596 4.37 32.65 -3.92
N ARG A 597 5.21 31.83 -3.30
CA ARG A 597 5.25 31.64 -1.85
C ARG A 597 6.47 32.34 -1.24
N THR A 598 6.24 33.15 -0.23
CA THR A 598 7.29 33.79 0.58
C THR A 598 7.54 33.07 1.88
N ASP A 599 6.56 32.37 2.42
CA ASP A 599 6.62 31.52 3.59
C ASP A 599 7.31 30.19 3.25
N LYS A 600 7.87 29.53 4.26
CA LYS A 600 8.45 28.21 4.12
C LYS A 600 7.47 27.17 4.64
N PRO A 601 7.19 26.11 3.89
CA PRO A 601 6.43 24.99 4.45
C PRO A 601 7.25 24.32 5.55
N GLY A 602 6.60 23.90 6.62
CA GLY A 602 7.23 23.02 7.60
C GLY A 602 7.51 21.66 6.96
N LEU A 603 8.76 21.19 7.00
CA LEU A 603 9.14 19.86 6.53
C LEU A 603 9.45 18.97 7.72
N THR A 604 8.89 17.77 7.72
CA THR A 604 9.18 16.72 8.71
C THR A 604 10.40 15.89 8.29
N GLY A 605 10.79 14.93 9.11
CA GLY A 605 11.82 13.95 8.74
C GLY A 605 11.47 13.17 7.46
N TRP A 606 10.19 12.89 7.24
CA TRP A 606 9.67 12.09 6.13
C TRP A 606 9.49 12.83 4.81
N SER A 607 9.64 14.16 4.78
CA SER A 607 9.55 14.96 3.57
C SER A 607 10.91 15.51 3.18
N LEU A 608 11.21 15.55 1.88
CA LEU A 608 12.42 16.11 1.31
C LEU A 608 12.21 17.54 0.81
N THR A 609 11.09 17.78 0.12
CA THR A 609 10.79 19.05 -0.54
C THR A 609 9.29 19.26 -0.74
N LYS A 610 8.89 20.48 -1.03
CA LYS A 610 7.56 20.84 -1.57
C LYS A 610 7.65 21.30 -3.03
N ALA A 611 8.74 20.99 -3.72
CA ALA A 611 8.87 21.30 -5.13
C ALA A 611 7.81 20.57 -5.97
N VAL A 612 7.43 21.21 -7.08
CA VAL A 612 6.54 20.66 -8.11
C VAL A 612 7.30 20.58 -9.42
N GLU A 613 6.95 19.65 -10.28
CA GLU A 613 7.57 19.50 -11.62
C GLU A 613 6.90 20.43 -12.62
N SER A 614 6.95 21.72 -12.37
CA SER A 614 6.37 22.77 -13.22
C SER A 614 7.22 24.04 -13.21
N TRP A 615 7.20 24.76 -14.34
CA TRP A 615 7.73 26.10 -14.50
C TRP A 615 6.64 27.07 -14.99
N ALA A 616 5.40 26.88 -14.59
CA ALA A 616 4.23 27.65 -15.02
C ALA A 616 3.67 28.49 -13.85
N PHE A 617 4.42 29.53 -13.46
CA PHE A 617 4.07 30.42 -12.34
C PHE A 617 3.71 31.82 -12.86
N ASN A 618 2.75 31.89 -13.80
CA ASN A 618 2.28 33.14 -14.40
C ASN A 618 1.90 34.16 -13.33
N GLY A 619 2.37 35.39 -13.47
CA GLY A 619 2.19 36.47 -12.50
C GLY A 619 3.28 36.57 -11.44
N CYS A 620 4.27 35.66 -11.46
CA CYS A 620 5.43 35.69 -10.56
C CYS A 620 6.73 36.19 -11.21
N GLU A 621 6.64 36.88 -12.36
CA GLU A 621 7.79 37.35 -13.12
C GLU A 621 8.70 38.22 -12.25
N GLY A 622 10.00 37.90 -12.26
CA GLY A 622 11.02 38.58 -11.46
C GLY A 622 11.12 38.10 -10.01
N MET A 623 10.16 37.31 -9.51
CA MET A 623 10.24 36.73 -8.17
C MET A 623 11.34 35.65 -8.11
N LYS A 624 11.91 35.46 -6.92
CA LYS A 624 12.99 34.51 -6.72
C LYS A 624 12.46 33.07 -6.66
N ALA A 625 12.85 32.28 -7.64
CA ALA A 625 12.56 30.83 -7.68
C ALA A 625 13.72 30.01 -7.09
N THR A 626 13.40 28.95 -6.38
CA THR A 626 14.33 27.89 -5.97
C THR A 626 14.10 26.68 -6.86
N VAL A 627 15.08 26.37 -7.71
CA VAL A 627 15.06 25.24 -8.64
C VAL A 627 15.93 24.12 -8.08
N GLU A 628 15.40 22.93 -8.07
CA GLU A 628 16.06 21.69 -7.67
C GLU A 628 16.35 20.87 -8.92
N VAL A 629 17.63 20.59 -9.17
CA VAL A 629 18.05 19.71 -10.26
C VAL A 629 18.48 18.38 -9.66
N TYR A 630 17.83 17.32 -10.09
CA TYR A 630 18.13 15.94 -9.66
C TYR A 630 19.02 15.29 -10.72
N SER A 631 20.23 14.91 -10.35
CA SER A 631 21.19 14.26 -11.26
C SER A 631 22.33 13.59 -10.48
N ARG A 632 22.82 12.49 -11.00
CA ARG A 632 24.06 11.84 -10.54
C ARG A 632 25.28 12.16 -11.42
N ALA A 633 25.08 12.87 -12.53
CA ALA A 633 26.18 13.33 -13.37
C ALA A 633 27.11 14.27 -12.59
N PRO A 634 28.41 14.33 -12.90
CA PRO A 634 29.41 15.13 -12.16
C PRO A 634 29.08 16.62 -12.09
N LYS A 635 28.44 17.18 -13.13
CA LYS A 635 28.08 18.59 -13.21
C LYS A 635 26.71 18.79 -13.83
N VAL A 636 26.02 19.82 -13.40
CA VAL A 636 24.74 20.27 -13.97
C VAL A 636 24.80 21.76 -14.25
N GLU A 637 24.16 22.23 -15.34
CA GLU A 637 24.00 23.60 -15.73
C GLU A 637 22.54 23.92 -15.95
N LEU A 638 22.11 25.07 -15.48
CA LEU A 638 20.74 25.56 -15.64
C LEU A 638 20.66 26.69 -16.62
N PHE A 639 19.64 26.68 -17.49
CA PHE A 639 19.41 27.70 -18.53
C PHE A 639 18.00 28.27 -18.41
N LEU A 640 17.88 29.59 -18.64
CA LEU A 640 16.62 30.29 -18.79
C LEU A 640 16.57 30.87 -20.22
N GLY A 641 15.58 30.46 -21.03
CA GLY A 641 15.45 30.93 -22.42
C GLY A 641 16.73 30.72 -23.24
N GLY A 642 17.49 29.65 -23.01
CA GLY A 642 18.78 29.39 -23.66
C GLY A 642 19.99 30.09 -23.04
N ARG A 643 19.81 31.04 -22.11
CA ARG A 643 20.89 31.73 -21.40
C ARG A 643 21.31 30.94 -20.15
N SER A 644 22.60 30.61 -20.03
CA SER A 644 23.11 29.95 -18.82
C SER A 644 22.97 30.84 -17.59
N VAL A 645 22.40 30.33 -16.52
CA VAL A 645 22.27 30.99 -15.21
C VAL A 645 23.17 30.36 -14.15
N GLY A 646 23.97 29.37 -14.52
CA GLY A 646 25.06 28.82 -13.73
C GLY A 646 25.28 27.33 -13.94
N ARG A 647 26.56 26.96 -13.84
CA ARG A 647 27.02 25.56 -13.83
C ARG A 647 27.54 25.22 -12.45
N LYS A 648 27.10 24.07 -11.89
CA LYS A 648 27.48 23.59 -10.56
C LYS A 648 28.00 22.17 -10.60
N LYS A 649 28.91 21.84 -9.69
CA LYS A 649 29.21 20.44 -9.34
C LYS A 649 27.96 19.87 -8.68
N THR A 650 27.57 18.68 -9.10
CA THR A 650 26.41 18.00 -8.52
C THR A 650 26.65 17.65 -7.06
N SER A 651 25.64 17.84 -6.23
CA SER A 651 25.68 17.38 -4.85
C SER A 651 25.75 15.86 -4.82
N LYS A 652 26.55 15.29 -3.90
CA LYS A 652 26.57 13.83 -3.68
C LYS A 652 25.22 13.25 -3.28
N THR A 653 24.29 14.10 -2.82
CA THR A 653 22.92 13.69 -2.53
C THR A 653 22.03 13.63 -3.78
N ALA A 654 22.60 13.75 -4.98
CA ALA A 654 21.89 13.82 -6.27
C ALA A 654 20.90 14.99 -6.42
N ARG A 655 20.86 15.97 -5.47
CA ARG A 655 19.99 17.15 -5.49
C ARG A 655 20.81 18.42 -5.45
N THR A 656 20.77 19.22 -6.50
CA THR A 656 21.52 20.48 -6.63
C THR A 656 20.56 21.65 -6.73
N LEU A 657 20.77 22.69 -5.90
CA LEU A 657 19.88 23.84 -5.80
C LEU A 657 20.40 25.02 -6.61
N PHE A 658 19.48 25.68 -7.36
CA PHE A 658 19.70 26.96 -8.02
C PHE A 658 18.70 27.98 -7.50
N LYS A 659 19.11 29.25 -7.47
CA LYS A 659 18.26 30.40 -7.14
C LYS A 659 18.31 31.35 -8.32
N VAL A 660 17.19 31.55 -8.99
CA VAL A 660 17.06 32.32 -10.22
C VAL A 660 15.81 33.21 -10.16
N PRO A 661 15.73 34.33 -10.89
CA PRO A 661 14.45 35.00 -11.09
C PRO A 661 13.54 34.10 -11.92
N TYR A 662 12.22 34.12 -11.63
CA TYR A 662 11.25 33.50 -12.52
C TYR A 662 11.10 34.35 -13.78
N GLU A 663 11.24 33.73 -14.93
CA GLU A 663 11.02 34.33 -16.27
C GLU A 663 10.10 33.36 -17.05
N ALA A 664 9.11 33.91 -17.77
CA ALA A 664 8.18 33.09 -18.59
C ALA A 664 8.87 32.62 -19.90
N CYS A 665 9.91 31.80 -19.74
CA CYS A 665 10.68 31.16 -20.81
C CYS A 665 11.06 29.73 -20.41
N ASP A 666 11.58 28.93 -21.33
CA ASP A 666 11.99 27.55 -21.03
C ASP A 666 13.03 27.47 -19.92
N LEU A 667 12.81 26.62 -18.95
CA LEU A 667 13.76 26.24 -17.88
C LEU A 667 14.38 24.91 -18.24
N THR A 668 15.68 24.90 -18.58
CA THR A 668 16.39 23.72 -19.04
C THR A 668 17.56 23.37 -18.10
N ALA A 669 17.61 22.16 -17.60
CA ALA A 669 18.76 21.58 -16.92
C ALA A 669 19.53 20.70 -17.91
N VAL A 670 20.86 20.82 -17.91
CA VAL A 670 21.79 19.99 -18.70
C VAL A 670 22.76 19.32 -17.76
N ALA A 671 22.94 18.02 -17.91
CA ALA A 671 23.91 17.22 -17.18
C ALA A 671 25.16 16.96 -18.03
N TYR A 672 26.33 16.92 -17.39
CA TYR A 672 27.61 16.71 -18.04
C TYR A 672 28.37 15.56 -17.39
N ASP A 673 28.94 14.71 -18.23
CA ASP A 673 29.80 13.60 -17.81
C ASP A 673 31.17 14.09 -17.24
N ALA A 674 32.05 13.16 -16.86
CA ALA A 674 33.36 13.46 -16.33
C ALA A 674 34.28 14.13 -17.38
N SER A 675 34.04 13.90 -18.66
CA SER A 675 34.79 14.49 -19.79
C SER A 675 34.28 15.88 -20.17
N GLY A 676 33.14 16.27 -19.60
CA GLY A 676 32.50 17.58 -19.88
C GLY A 676 31.53 17.55 -21.04
N ASN A 677 31.21 16.39 -21.60
CA ASN A 677 30.19 16.24 -22.64
C ASN A 677 28.80 16.24 -22.03
N GLU A 678 27.81 16.78 -22.77
CA GLU A 678 26.41 16.64 -22.38
C GLU A 678 26.00 15.16 -22.37
N CYS A 679 25.41 14.70 -21.26
CA CYS A 679 24.91 13.34 -21.10
C CYS A 679 23.42 13.27 -20.76
N GLY A 680 22.73 14.41 -20.62
CA GLY A 680 21.30 14.45 -20.41
C GLY A 680 20.77 15.87 -20.37
N ARG A 681 19.48 16.03 -20.73
CA ARG A 681 18.78 17.32 -20.79
C ARG A 681 17.30 17.14 -20.41
N TYR A 682 16.80 18.09 -19.63
CA TYR A 682 15.37 18.13 -19.28
C TYR A 682 14.86 19.58 -19.28
N THR A 683 13.67 19.82 -19.84
CA THR A 683 13.11 21.15 -19.98
C THR A 683 11.69 21.23 -19.44
N LEU A 684 11.44 22.17 -18.57
CA LEU A 684 10.09 22.59 -18.17
C LEU A 684 9.71 23.84 -18.96
N LYS A 685 8.49 23.87 -19.50
CA LYS A 685 7.96 25.01 -20.27
C LYS A 685 7.15 25.94 -19.38
N PRO A 686 7.13 27.23 -19.63
CA PRO A 686 6.17 28.16 -19.05
C PRO A 686 4.78 27.90 -19.65
N ALA A 687 3.71 28.25 -18.95
CA ALA A 687 2.34 28.18 -19.48
C ALA A 687 1.93 29.48 -20.19
N GLY A 688 1.10 29.36 -21.20
CA GLY A 688 0.39 30.47 -21.87
C GLY A 688 -0.61 31.16 -20.94
N GLY A 689 -1.28 32.18 -21.49
CA GLY A 689 -2.20 33.05 -20.73
C GLY A 689 -3.53 32.40 -20.40
N GLU A 690 -4.08 31.62 -21.33
CA GLU A 690 -5.37 30.94 -21.14
C GLU A 690 -5.31 29.85 -20.07
N THR A 691 -6.44 29.61 -19.43
CA THR A 691 -6.59 28.48 -18.48
C THR A 691 -7.73 27.63 -18.94
N VAL A 692 -7.42 26.34 -19.23
CA VAL A 692 -8.36 25.33 -19.75
C VAL A 692 -8.46 24.19 -18.76
N LEU A 693 -9.68 23.82 -18.37
CA LEU A 693 -9.92 22.60 -17.62
C LEU A 693 -9.90 21.40 -18.60
N ARG A 694 -9.03 20.45 -18.36
CA ARG A 694 -8.97 19.16 -19.08
C ARG A 694 -9.47 18.02 -18.20
N ILE A 695 -10.29 17.15 -18.80
CA ILE A 695 -10.73 15.90 -18.20
C ILE A 695 -9.95 14.78 -18.90
N ILE A 696 -9.07 14.12 -18.16
CA ILE A 696 -8.08 13.18 -18.70
C ILE A 696 -8.33 11.80 -18.06
N PRO A 697 -8.89 10.85 -18.80
CA PRO A 697 -9.06 9.48 -18.30
C PRO A 697 -7.71 8.75 -18.32
N GLU A 698 -7.50 7.82 -17.39
CA GLU A 698 -6.32 6.94 -17.41
C GLU A 698 -6.54 5.78 -18.40
N GLU A 699 -7.80 5.35 -18.62
CA GLU A 699 -8.22 4.35 -19.61
C GLU A 699 -9.15 4.96 -20.65
N GLU A 700 -8.95 4.62 -21.94
CA GLU A 700 -9.78 5.10 -23.06
C GLU A 700 -11.13 4.38 -23.16
N THR A 701 -11.24 3.17 -22.58
CA THR A 701 -12.46 2.36 -22.53
C THR A 701 -12.60 1.70 -21.18
N LEU A 702 -13.82 1.49 -20.70
CA LEU A 702 -14.10 0.79 -19.44
C LEU A 702 -14.93 -0.46 -19.68
N LYS A 703 -14.74 -1.48 -18.85
CA LYS A 703 -15.66 -2.63 -18.78
C LYS A 703 -16.93 -2.23 -18.01
N ALA A 704 -18.05 -2.86 -18.33
CA ALA A 704 -19.25 -2.72 -17.52
C ALA A 704 -18.96 -3.12 -16.05
N GLY A 705 -19.29 -2.25 -15.11
CA GLY A 705 -18.96 -2.38 -13.68
C GLY A 705 -17.52 -2.04 -13.29
N GLY A 706 -16.62 -1.82 -14.27
CA GLY A 706 -15.21 -1.48 -14.04
C GLY A 706 -15.02 -0.04 -13.55
N LEU A 707 -13.87 0.20 -12.90
CA LEU A 707 -13.50 1.52 -12.39
C LEU A 707 -12.74 2.34 -13.43
N GLY A 708 -13.00 3.66 -13.46
CA GLY A 708 -12.24 4.64 -14.23
C GLY A 708 -11.65 5.71 -13.32
N PHE A 709 -10.38 6.08 -13.56
CA PHE A 709 -9.66 7.12 -12.84
C PHE A 709 -9.49 8.33 -13.76
N ILE A 710 -10.14 9.44 -13.40
CA ILE A 710 -10.31 10.60 -14.26
C ILE A 710 -9.64 11.80 -13.64
N ARG A 711 -8.51 12.23 -14.21
CA ARG A 711 -7.78 13.40 -13.75
C ARG A 711 -8.43 14.68 -14.29
N LEU A 712 -8.70 15.61 -13.39
CA LEU A 712 -9.18 16.95 -13.69
C LEU A 712 -8.00 17.89 -13.52
N ARG A 713 -7.56 18.56 -14.60
CA ARG A 713 -6.32 19.36 -14.60
C ARG A 713 -6.51 20.68 -15.29
N PHE A 714 -6.07 21.75 -14.65
CA PHE A 714 -5.92 23.06 -15.28
C PHE A 714 -4.60 23.11 -16.07
N THR A 715 -4.71 23.45 -17.35
CA THR A 715 -3.58 23.63 -18.27
C THR A 715 -3.71 24.97 -19.02
N ASP A 716 -2.68 25.31 -19.75
CA ASP A 716 -2.85 26.29 -20.84
C ASP A 716 -3.47 25.65 -22.10
N GLU A 717 -3.65 26.41 -23.15
CA GLU A 717 -4.15 25.95 -24.46
C GLU A 717 -3.29 24.85 -25.09
N ASN A 718 -1.98 24.79 -24.76
CA ASN A 718 -1.02 23.79 -25.26
C ASN A 718 -0.89 22.56 -24.35
N GLY A 719 -1.62 22.51 -23.24
CA GLY A 719 -1.58 21.39 -22.29
C GLY A 719 -0.50 21.50 -21.21
N VAL A 720 0.19 22.65 -21.08
CA VAL A 720 1.14 22.88 -20.00
C VAL A 720 0.39 23.07 -18.69
N TRP A 721 0.71 22.24 -17.68
CA TRP A 721 0.06 22.27 -16.39
C TRP A 721 0.26 23.59 -15.65
N LYS A 722 -0.83 24.15 -15.11
CA LYS A 722 -0.90 25.44 -14.38
C LYS A 722 -1.12 25.20 -12.87
N PRO A 723 -0.07 25.03 -12.07
CA PRO A 723 -0.20 24.69 -10.64
C PRO A 723 -0.80 25.81 -9.79
N LEU A 724 -0.83 27.05 -10.26
CA LEU A 724 -1.43 28.19 -9.54
C LEU A 724 -2.93 28.33 -9.81
N ALA A 725 -3.49 27.63 -10.81
CA ALA A 725 -4.93 27.66 -11.05
C ALA A 725 -5.66 26.91 -9.92
N ARG A 726 -6.69 27.56 -9.38
CA ARG A 726 -7.50 27.04 -8.28
C ARG A 726 -8.96 27.33 -8.49
N ASP A 727 -9.80 26.29 -8.40
CA ASP A 727 -11.25 26.42 -8.44
C ASP A 727 -11.92 25.25 -7.72
N ILE A 728 -13.20 25.43 -7.39
CA ILE A 728 -14.05 24.35 -6.94
C ILE A 728 -14.70 23.71 -8.15
N LEU A 729 -14.46 22.42 -8.31
CA LEU A 729 -15.01 21.61 -9.40
C LEU A 729 -16.19 20.80 -8.89
N LYS A 730 -17.30 20.82 -9.64
CA LYS A 730 -18.45 19.94 -9.42
C LYS A 730 -18.54 18.92 -10.54
N VAL A 731 -18.64 17.65 -10.19
CA VAL A 731 -18.64 16.51 -11.11
C VAL A 731 -20.01 15.84 -11.09
N SER A 732 -20.54 15.52 -12.26
CA SER A 732 -21.72 14.68 -12.43
C SER A 732 -21.44 13.56 -13.43
N VAL A 733 -22.02 12.40 -13.18
CA VAL A 733 -21.81 11.17 -13.97
C VAL A 733 -23.15 10.65 -14.46
N ALA A 734 -23.22 10.28 -15.74
CA ALA A 734 -24.37 9.61 -16.32
C ALA A 734 -23.88 8.31 -17.00
N GLY A 735 -24.66 7.24 -16.91
CA GLY A 735 -24.24 5.91 -17.37
C GLY A 735 -23.32 5.18 -16.39
N GLY A 736 -23.23 5.67 -15.14
CA GLY A 736 -22.41 5.08 -14.09
C GLY A 736 -22.56 5.80 -12.76
N GLU A 737 -21.59 5.62 -11.86
CA GLU A 737 -21.60 6.15 -10.49
C GLU A 737 -20.27 6.89 -10.21
N LEU A 738 -20.35 8.02 -9.47
CA LEU A 738 -19.19 8.69 -8.90
C LEU A 738 -18.87 8.07 -7.53
N LEU A 739 -17.76 7.35 -7.42
CA LEU A 739 -17.36 6.66 -6.18
C LEU A 739 -16.52 7.55 -5.26
N GLY A 740 -15.73 8.44 -5.84
CA GLY A 740 -14.86 9.31 -5.06
C GLY A 740 -14.42 10.54 -5.87
N LEU A 741 -14.29 11.67 -5.18
CA LEU A 741 -13.82 12.93 -5.75
C LEU A 741 -12.97 13.67 -4.72
N GLY A 742 -11.79 14.10 -5.12
CA GLY A 742 -10.90 14.82 -4.23
C GLY A 742 -9.65 15.39 -4.91
N SER A 743 -8.81 16.01 -4.12
CA SER A 743 -7.51 16.49 -4.53
C SER A 743 -6.41 16.00 -3.57
N ALA A 744 -5.15 16.29 -3.91
CA ALA A 744 -4.01 15.89 -3.08
C ALA A 744 -3.77 16.82 -1.87
N ASN A 745 -4.69 17.74 -1.57
CA ASN A 745 -4.63 18.53 -0.36
C ASN A 745 -4.86 17.64 0.86
N SER A 746 -3.93 17.66 1.83
CA SER A 746 -4.10 16.92 3.08
C SER A 746 -5.23 17.47 3.97
N TYR A 747 -5.65 18.70 3.77
CA TYR A 747 -6.77 19.32 4.48
C TYR A 747 -8.02 19.28 3.60
N VAL A 748 -9.00 18.48 3.99
CA VAL A 748 -10.21 18.20 3.20
C VAL A 748 -11.44 18.60 3.98
N ARG A 749 -12.38 19.32 3.34
CA ARG A 749 -13.72 19.56 3.87
C ARG A 749 -14.59 18.34 3.67
N GLY A 750 -15.20 17.85 4.75
CA GLY A 750 -16.02 16.64 4.69
C GLY A 750 -15.19 15.37 4.39
N ASN A 751 -15.61 14.63 3.38
CA ASN A 751 -14.99 13.38 2.94
C ASN A 751 -14.84 13.35 1.41
N TYR A 752 -14.43 12.22 0.84
CA TYR A 752 -14.22 12.06 -0.61
C TYR A 752 -15.45 11.56 -1.38
N THR A 753 -16.60 11.32 -0.71
CA THR A 753 -17.83 10.83 -1.36
C THR A 753 -18.80 11.95 -1.77
N THR A 754 -18.31 13.19 -1.89
CA THR A 754 -19.05 14.36 -2.36
C THR A 754 -18.90 14.55 -3.86
N ASP A 755 -19.81 15.34 -4.47
CA ASP A 755 -19.78 15.68 -5.90
C ASP A 755 -18.97 16.94 -6.22
N SER A 756 -18.31 17.53 -5.21
CA SER A 756 -17.60 18.81 -5.35
C SER A 756 -16.30 18.81 -4.56
N THR A 757 -15.21 19.34 -5.16
CA THR A 757 -13.90 19.43 -4.54
C THR A 757 -13.14 20.69 -4.94
N ASP A 758 -12.30 21.22 -4.05
CA ASP A 758 -11.30 22.27 -4.36
C ASP A 758 -10.08 21.59 -5.04
N THR A 759 -9.52 22.26 -6.05
CA THR A 759 -8.30 21.77 -6.69
C THR A 759 -7.07 22.07 -5.83
N TYR A 760 -6.08 21.18 -5.90
CA TYR A 760 -4.78 21.35 -5.26
C TYR A 760 -3.68 21.36 -6.30
N TYR A 761 -2.92 22.45 -6.38
CA TYR A 761 -1.99 22.71 -7.48
C TYR A 761 -2.63 22.47 -8.85
N GLY A 762 -3.84 23.02 -9.07
CA GLY A 762 -4.54 22.94 -10.35
C GLY A 762 -5.06 21.56 -10.74
N GLU A 763 -5.19 20.63 -9.80
CA GLU A 763 -5.62 19.27 -10.08
C GLU A 763 -6.60 18.70 -9.06
N ALA A 764 -7.42 17.74 -9.54
CA ALA A 764 -8.26 16.85 -8.76
C ALA A 764 -8.35 15.49 -9.48
N LEU A 765 -8.91 14.48 -8.79
CA LEU A 765 -9.20 13.17 -9.33
C LEU A 765 -10.65 12.81 -9.03
N ALA A 766 -11.38 12.33 -10.05
CA ALA A 766 -12.65 11.65 -9.90
C ALA A 766 -12.47 10.14 -10.14
N ILE A 767 -13.08 9.31 -9.32
CA ILE A 767 -13.12 7.85 -9.49
C ILE A 767 -14.57 7.48 -9.77
N VAL A 768 -14.79 6.79 -10.89
CA VAL A 768 -16.11 6.44 -11.39
C VAL A 768 -16.23 4.93 -11.57
N ARG A 769 -17.46 4.42 -11.48
CA ARG A 769 -17.81 3.05 -11.88
C ARG A 769 -18.70 3.12 -13.11
N ALA A 770 -18.36 2.40 -14.16
CA ALA A 770 -19.18 2.30 -15.36
C ALA A 770 -20.44 1.46 -15.08
N GLY A 771 -21.58 1.89 -15.63
CA GLY A 771 -22.82 1.11 -15.61
C GLY A 771 -22.84 0.02 -16.69
N ALA A 772 -24.01 -0.57 -16.91
CA ALA A 772 -24.21 -1.60 -17.94
C ALA A 772 -24.52 -1.03 -19.35
N GLY A 773 -24.50 0.30 -19.55
CA GLY A 773 -24.73 0.95 -20.83
C GLY A 773 -23.47 0.98 -21.71
N ASP A 774 -23.58 1.47 -22.92
CA ASP A 774 -22.49 1.53 -23.89
C ASP A 774 -21.54 2.73 -23.69
N GLU A 775 -21.92 3.69 -22.85
CA GLU A 775 -21.19 4.95 -22.66
C GLU A 775 -21.29 5.45 -21.22
N LEU A 776 -20.17 5.91 -20.70
CA LEU A 776 -20.08 6.70 -19.47
C LEU A 776 -19.82 8.17 -19.83
N LYS A 777 -20.68 9.08 -19.35
CA LYS A 777 -20.51 10.52 -19.54
C LYS A 777 -20.16 11.21 -18.23
N ILE A 778 -19.09 11.99 -18.23
CA ILE A 778 -18.62 12.78 -17.11
C ILE A 778 -18.73 14.25 -17.48
N SER A 779 -19.41 15.03 -16.65
CA SER A 779 -19.56 16.48 -16.85
C SER A 779 -18.99 17.22 -15.63
N VAL A 780 -18.15 18.20 -15.88
CA VAL A 780 -17.49 19.00 -14.85
C VAL A 780 -17.80 20.47 -15.03
N THR A 781 -18.28 21.11 -13.97
CA THR A 781 -18.52 22.57 -13.94
C THR A 781 -17.56 23.23 -12.96
N GLN A 782 -17.08 24.41 -13.30
CA GLN A 782 -16.24 25.26 -12.48
C GLN A 782 -17.10 26.27 -11.71
N ARG A 783 -16.80 26.53 -10.45
CA ARG A 783 -17.53 27.52 -9.65
C ARG A 783 -17.33 28.93 -10.18
N SER A 784 -16.16 29.24 -10.72
CA SER A 784 -15.81 30.58 -11.28
C SER A 784 -16.43 30.85 -12.66
N GLY A 785 -16.97 29.79 -13.35
CA GLY A 785 -17.48 29.88 -14.71
C GLY A 785 -18.82 29.18 -14.91
N SER A 786 -19.50 29.49 -16.03
CA SER A 786 -20.72 28.81 -16.44
C SER A 786 -20.49 27.68 -17.44
N GLU A 787 -19.27 27.50 -17.91
CA GLU A 787 -18.95 26.49 -18.92
C GLU A 787 -18.85 25.10 -18.29
N MET A 788 -19.42 24.11 -18.99
CA MET A 788 -19.38 22.70 -18.64
C MET A 788 -18.44 22.00 -19.61
N THR A 789 -17.43 21.33 -19.04
CA THR A 789 -16.52 20.45 -19.80
C THR A 789 -17.04 19.01 -19.70
N GLU A 790 -17.07 18.29 -20.82
CA GLU A 790 -17.59 16.92 -20.88
C GLU A 790 -16.57 15.94 -21.43
N LEU A 791 -16.60 14.73 -20.93
CA LEU A 791 -15.87 13.57 -21.45
C LEU A 791 -16.85 12.40 -21.60
N ARG A 792 -16.70 11.63 -22.66
CA ARG A 792 -17.44 10.39 -22.92
C ARG A 792 -16.45 9.24 -23.06
N ILE A 793 -16.68 8.16 -22.34
CA ILE A 793 -15.85 6.97 -22.35
C ILE A 793 -16.71 5.79 -22.79
N PRO A 794 -16.33 5.06 -23.86
CA PRO A 794 -17.03 3.85 -24.27
C PRO A 794 -16.99 2.77 -23.17
N VAL A 795 -18.09 2.08 -22.96
CA VAL A 795 -18.20 0.93 -22.05
C VAL A 795 -18.37 -0.33 -22.89
N ILE A 796 -17.52 -1.34 -22.67
CA ILE A 796 -17.41 -2.59 -23.44
C ILE A 796 -17.68 -3.83 -22.60
#